data_5f8c5742f1502a09ef8f84bb4899864e
#
_entry.id   5f8c5742f1502a09ef8f84bb4899864e
#
_cell.length_a   1.000
_cell.length_b   1.000
_cell.length_c   1.000
_cell.angle_alpha   90.00
_cell.angle_beta   90.00
_cell.angle_gamma   90.00
#
_symmetry.space_group_name_H-M   'P 1'
#
loop_
_entity.id
_entity.type
_entity.pdbx_description
1 polymer ?
#
loop_
_entity_poly.entity_id
_entity_poly.type
_entity_poly.pdbx_seq_one_letter_code
_entity_poly.pdbx_strand_id
1 'polypeptide(L)'
;MLRRLHSLPGLFAALLVMLLAISGAVLSLNPALERLDSPVPAAGQLNVAELAGRVAQFYPNAEQIQRTPSGSVIVYYSQDGDTGIDRIDPASGKGIGAYAPSEFAGWVKDLHRSLLLDTTGRAIAGIGALAMLLLSLSGAAMLAKRLGGWRQLLRPLRGSFNQRWHAEAGRFALLGLLLSSLTALYLSAATFGLVSDGTQSEPDFPTAVAGGRAAPVTSLKALQAVDMNDLRELVYPNPQDPNDVFTLSTAQGDGFVDQASGALLSYQAHDARRRTYEFIYQLHTGEGLWWLGLILGASALCVPLMSISGAVIWWQRRQAKPRIAHNSPAQTADTVILVGSENNSTWGFARTLHSALVAAGQRVHSAPMNQLTRDYRNARQLLVLTATYGDGDAPASANQFLGLLNKASLDQNLKFAVLGFGDRQFPQFCQFARHTEAALLERGLTQLQELDCIDRQSAQEFARWGKTLGARLGVELNLLHTPRQPATRQLQLIERVEYGEQADALTCVLRFKASPAHTATERVLRRFGSSGLPRFEAGDLVGIVPPGSPLPRLYSLASSRRDGVLEICVRKHAQGLCSGYLHDLPVGGCIEGFIQHNPDFRPASGKAPVILIGAGTGIGPLAGFIRNNSERQPMHLYWGGRNPDSDFLYEPELNDYLADQRLTALQTAFSRVNNGSYVQERILGDALQMRRLIETGAQVLVCGSRDMAKSVMLALDVVLAPMNLSVVTLKSQGRYREDVY
;
A
#
# COMPACT_ATOMS: atom_id res chain seq x y z
N MET A 1 13.98 -13.25 -4.15
CA MET A 1 14.39 -13.75 -2.83
C MET A 1 13.78 -12.90 -1.70
N LEU A 2 14.11 -11.62 -1.57
CA LEU A 2 13.65 -10.72 -0.46
C LEU A 2 12.13 -10.73 -0.23
N ARG A 3 11.31 -10.70 -1.28
CA ARG A 3 9.84 -10.76 -1.16
C ARG A 3 9.32 -12.08 -0.60
N ARG A 4 9.98 -13.22 -0.90
CA ARG A 4 9.57 -14.51 -0.33
C ARG A 4 9.94 -14.58 1.15
N LEU A 5 11.11 -14.02 1.53
CA LEU A 5 11.56 -13.89 2.92
C LEU A 5 10.66 -12.98 3.76
N HIS A 6 9.99 -11.98 3.15
CA HIS A 6 9.03 -11.13 3.84
C HIS A 6 7.63 -11.76 3.89
N SER A 7 7.11 -12.27 2.77
CA SER A 7 5.69 -12.65 2.67
C SER A 7 5.34 -13.98 3.31
N LEU A 8 6.23 -15.01 3.26
CA LEU A 8 5.95 -16.31 3.87
C LEU A 8 6.09 -16.27 5.40
N PRO A 9 7.23 -15.81 5.97
CA PRO A 9 7.32 -15.64 7.41
C PRO A 9 6.26 -14.70 7.97
N GLY A 10 5.96 -13.59 7.24
CA GLY A 10 4.92 -12.65 7.64
C GLY A 10 3.53 -13.27 7.72
N LEU A 11 3.19 -14.20 6.82
CA LEU A 11 1.91 -14.89 6.87
C LEU A 11 1.84 -15.88 8.03
N PHE A 12 2.93 -16.63 8.29
CA PHE A 12 3.01 -17.57 9.41
C PHE A 12 3.01 -16.87 10.77
N ALA A 13 3.75 -15.77 10.90
CA ALA A 13 3.85 -15.01 12.14
C ALA A 13 2.69 -14.03 12.35
N ALA A 14 1.84 -13.81 11.35
CA ALA A 14 0.84 -12.73 11.34
C ALA A 14 -0.05 -12.73 12.59
N LEU A 15 -0.56 -13.89 13.02
CA LEU A 15 -1.45 -13.98 14.17
C LEU A 15 -0.72 -13.65 15.46
N LEU A 16 0.47 -14.23 15.67
CA LEU A 16 1.30 -14.01 16.85
C LEU A 16 1.72 -12.54 16.96
N VAL A 17 2.28 -11.98 15.86
CA VAL A 17 2.76 -10.60 15.83
C VAL A 17 1.61 -9.62 16.01
N MET A 18 0.43 -9.91 15.46
CA MET A 18 -0.78 -9.11 15.65
C MET A 18 -1.26 -9.13 17.09
N LEU A 19 -1.27 -10.29 17.75
CA LEU A 19 -1.66 -10.42 19.16
C LEU A 19 -0.73 -9.63 20.07
N LEU A 20 0.59 -9.79 19.88
CA LEU A 20 1.61 -9.04 20.64
C LEU A 20 1.52 -7.54 20.39
N ALA A 21 1.25 -7.12 19.14
CA ALA A 21 1.13 -5.71 18.80
C ALA A 21 -0.13 -5.08 19.43
N ILE A 22 -1.26 -5.77 19.41
CA ILE A 22 -2.51 -5.26 20.02
C ILE A 22 -2.35 -5.15 21.53
N SER A 23 -1.86 -6.20 22.18
CA SER A 23 -1.63 -6.18 23.64
C SER A 23 -0.60 -5.12 24.04
N GLY A 24 0.50 -4.99 23.28
CA GLY A 24 1.49 -3.93 23.49
C GLY A 24 0.92 -2.52 23.28
N ALA A 25 0.06 -2.31 22.29
CA ALA A 25 -0.61 -1.04 22.06
C ALA A 25 -1.54 -0.66 23.24
N VAL A 26 -2.24 -1.61 23.84
CA VAL A 26 -3.05 -1.38 25.03
C VAL A 26 -2.16 -0.99 26.21
N LEU A 27 -1.08 -1.73 26.47
CA LEU A 27 -0.15 -1.46 27.58
C LEU A 27 0.57 -0.12 27.42
N SER A 28 0.84 0.30 26.19
CA SER A 28 1.52 1.57 25.93
C SER A 28 0.72 2.82 26.33
N LEU A 29 -0.57 2.68 26.64
CA LEU A 29 -1.40 3.75 27.18
C LEU A 29 -1.17 3.98 28.67
N ASN A 30 -0.78 2.92 29.43
CA ASN A 30 -0.67 2.98 30.87
C ASN A 30 0.26 4.10 31.38
N PRO A 31 1.50 4.30 30.84
CA PRO A 31 2.38 5.37 31.30
C PRO A 31 1.77 6.77 31.12
N ALA A 32 1.02 6.97 30.03
CA ALA A 32 0.35 8.25 29.77
C ALA A 32 -0.85 8.47 30.70
N LEU A 33 -1.66 7.46 30.93
CA LEU A 33 -2.80 7.53 31.87
C LEU A 33 -2.31 7.77 33.27
N GLU A 34 -1.31 7.01 33.73
CA GLU A 34 -0.72 7.18 35.06
C GLU A 34 -0.12 8.58 35.25
N ARG A 35 0.54 9.12 34.20
CA ARG A 35 1.11 10.47 34.22
C ARG A 35 0.04 11.56 34.34
N LEU A 36 -1.12 11.38 33.73
CA LEU A 36 -2.24 12.33 33.83
C LEU A 36 -2.83 12.38 35.25
N ASP A 37 -2.85 11.23 35.93
CA ASP A 37 -3.43 11.10 37.26
C ASP A 37 -2.44 11.38 38.40
N SER A 38 -1.17 11.67 38.09
CA SER A 38 -0.10 11.79 39.11
C SER A 38 0.50 13.19 39.11
N PRO A 39 0.32 13.93 40.19
CA PRO A 39 1.04 15.19 40.41
C PRO A 39 2.51 14.88 40.67
N VAL A 40 3.39 15.44 39.83
CA VAL A 40 4.85 15.27 39.95
C VAL A 40 5.49 16.63 40.23
N PRO A 41 6.00 16.86 41.45
CA PRO A 41 6.78 18.05 41.79
C PRO A 41 8.01 18.20 40.86
N ALA A 42 8.42 19.42 40.62
CA ALA A 42 9.65 19.67 39.89
C ALA A 42 10.86 19.16 40.66
N ALA A 43 11.94 18.81 39.95
CA ALA A 43 13.18 18.35 40.55
C ALA A 43 13.72 19.42 41.53
N GLY A 44 14.20 18.98 42.69
CA GLY A 44 14.70 19.83 43.77
C GLY A 44 13.64 20.50 44.66
N GLN A 45 12.35 20.30 44.37
CA GLN A 45 11.28 20.88 45.18
C GLN A 45 10.89 20.06 46.44
N LEU A 46 11.16 18.77 46.42
CA LEU A 46 10.78 17.85 47.47
C LEU A 46 11.82 16.71 47.58
N ASN A 47 12.37 16.54 48.77
CA ASN A 47 13.23 15.42 49.07
C ASN A 47 12.47 14.26 49.73
N VAL A 48 13.12 13.09 49.81
CA VAL A 48 12.50 11.86 50.36
C VAL A 48 12.14 12.01 51.85
N ALA A 49 12.94 12.70 52.65
CA ALA A 49 12.67 12.94 54.08
C ALA A 49 11.41 13.80 54.27
N GLU A 50 11.24 14.86 53.47
CA GLU A 50 10.05 15.72 53.51
C GLU A 50 8.81 14.95 53.03
N LEU A 51 8.92 14.17 51.95
CA LEU A 51 7.83 13.29 51.49
C LEU A 51 7.38 12.36 52.61
N ALA A 52 8.33 11.60 53.19
CA ALA A 52 8.05 10.68 54.27
C ALA A 52 7.44 11.37 55.49
N GLY A 53 7.91 12.57 55.82
CA GLY A 53 7.35 13.38 56.89
C GLY A 53 5.91 13.85 56.66
N ARG A 54 5.55 14.21 55.43
CA ARG A 54 4.18 14.55 55.03
C ARG A 54 3.28 13.32 55.06
N VAL A 55 3.77 12.16 54.54
CA VAL A 55 3.05 10.89 54.58
C VAL A 55 2.76 10.47 56.01
N ALA A 56 3.73 10.58 56.94
CA ALA A 56 3.56 10.19 58.32
C ALA A 56 2.45 10.95 59.07
N GLN A 57 2.03 12.16 58.61
CA GLN A 57 0.93 12.92 59.17
C GLN A 57 -0.44 12.28 58.92
N PHE A 58 -0.60 11.56 57.81
CA PHE A 58 -1.85 10.90 57.43
C PHE A 58 -1.78 9.38 57.57
N TYR A 59 -0.58 8.82 57.49
CA TYR A 59 -0.29 7.37 57.55
C TYR A 59 0.77 7.10 58.62
N PRO A 60 0.42 7.16 59.91
CA PRO A 60 1.40 6.98 60.99
C PRO A 60 2.04 5.56 61.00
N ASN A 61 1.36 4.58 60.43
CA ASN A 61 1.85 3.19 60.30
C ASN A 61 2.21 2.89 58.85
N ALA A 62 2.81 3.83 58.12
CA ALA A 62 3.35 3.56 56.77
C ALA A 62 4.48 2.54 56.88
N GLU A 63 4.39 1.48 56.07
CA GLU A 63 5.39 0.42 55.95
C GLU A 63 6.33 0.65 54.78
N GLN A 64 5.77 1.24 53.69
CA GLN A 64 6.52 1.44 52.48
C GLN A 64 5.96 2.62 51.68
N ILE A 65 6.85 3.40 51.09
CA ILE A 65 6.52 4.36 50.03
C ILE A 65 7.18 3.89 48.74
N GLN A 66 6.37 3.70 47.70
CA GLN A 66 6.84 3.32 46.40
C GLN A 66 6.54 4.42 45.37
N ARG A 67 7.47 4.75 44.53
CA ARG A 67 7.25 5.66 43.40
C ARG A 67 7.43 4.92 42.10
N THR A 68 6.41 4.96 41.23
CA THR A 68 6.50 4.40 39.89
C THR A 68 7.34 5.30 38.98
N PRO A 69 7.94 4.75 37.91
CA PRO A 69 8.67 5.55 36.92
C PRO A 69 7.82 6.65 36.26
N SER A 70 6.51 6.46 36.12
CA SER A 70 5.58 7.43 35.58
C SER A 70 5.19 8.56 36.56
N GLY A 71 5.56 8.42 37.83
CA GLY A 71 5.49 9.46 38.82
C GLY A 71 4.45 9.26 39.94
N SER A 72 3.62 8.24 39.90
CA SER A 72 2.69 7.92 40.99
C SER A 72 3.44 7.58 42.28
N VAL A 73 3.01 8.14 43.39
CA VAL A 73 3.52 7.78 44.70
C VAL A 73 2.44 6.98 45.46
N ILE A 74 2.84 5.83 45.96
CA ILE A 74 1.97 4.84 46.58
C ILE A 74 2.49 4.58 47.98
N VAL A 75 1.59 4.55 48.96
CA VAL A 75 1.91 4.18 50.34
C VAL A 75 1.24 2.87 50.71
N TYR A 76 2.02 1.95 51.28
CA TYR A 76 1.54 0.74 51.94
C TYR A 76 1.51 1.01 53.44
N TYR A 77 0.42 0.69 54.09
CA TYR A 77 0.24 0.94 55.51
C TYR A 77 -0.62 -0.12 56.19
N SER A 78 -0.46 -0.27 57.49
CA SER A 78 -1.33 -1.09 58.35
C SER A 78 -2.19 -0.19 59.23
N GLN A 79 -3.49 -0.46 59.28
CA GLN A 79 -4.42 0.20 60.18
C GLN A 79 -5.38 -0.82 60.80
N ASP A 80 -5.44 -0.88 62.13
CA ASP A 80 -6.34 -1.76 62.91
C ASP A 80 -6.20 -3.28 62.53
N GLY A 81 -5.04 -3.70 62.06
CA GLY A 81 -4.76 -5.06 61.64
C GLY A 81 -5.02 -5.37 60.18
N ASP A 82 -5.60 -4.44 59.43
CA ASP A 82 -5.78 -4.52 58.00
C ASP A 82 -4.67 -3.76 57.26
N THR A 83 -4.25 -4.26 56.11
CA THR A 83 -3.28 -3.60 55.22
C THR A 83 -4.00 -2.78 54.16
N GLY A 84 -3.58 -1.52 53.98
CA GLY A 84 -4.10 -0.61 52.96
C GLY A 84 -3.04 -0.18 51.96
N ILE A 85 -3.47 0.16 50.79
CA ILE A 85 -2.59 0.66 49.69
C ILE A 85 -3.28 1.90 49.08
N ASP A 86 -2.68 3.06 49.27
CA ASP A 86 -3.22 4.31 48.76
C ASP A 86 -2.26 5.02 47.81
N ARG A 87 -2.79 5.67 46.81
CA ARG A 87 -2.06 6.65 45.99
C ARG A 87 -2.13 7.99 46.73
N ILE A 88 -1.01 8.68 46.82
CA ILE A 88 -0.89 9.94 47.57
C ILE A 88 -0.52 11.12 46.66
N ASP A 89 -0.93 12.30 47.08
CA ASP A 89 -0.40 13.54 46.53
C ASP A 89 0.94 13.87 47.25
N PRO A 90 2.07 13.89 46.55
CA PRO A 90 3.37 14.15 47.16
C PRO A 90 3.50 15.52 47.78
N ALA A 91 2.75 16.52 47.27
CA ALA A 91 2.80 17.89 47.81
C ALA A 91 2.20 18.01 49.18
N SER A 92 1.18 17.24 49.50
CA SER A 92 0.49 17.26 50.80
C SER A 92 0.71 16.02 51.67
N GLY A 93 1.15 14.91 51.11
CA GLY A 93 1.21 13.59 51.76
C GLY A 93 -0.15 12.91 51.97
N LYS A 94 -1.25 13.53 51.46
CA LYS A 94 -2.61 13.04 51.60
C LYS A 94 -2.98 12.01 50.57
N GLY A 95 -3.74 10.99 50.94
CA GLY A 95 -4.32 10.01 50.01
C GLY A 95 -5.27 10.68 49.02
N ILE A 96 -5.11 10.34 47.76
CA ILE A 96 -5.99 10.77 46.65
C ILE A 96 -6.90 9.64 46.18
N GLY A 97 -6.73 8.43 46.72
CA GLY A 97 -7.58 7.27 46.47
C GLY A 97 -6.86 5.96 46.70
N ALA A 98 -7.63 4.91 46.98
CA ALA A 98 -7.08 3.57 47.11
C ALA A 98 -6.37 3.14 45.78
N TYR A 99 -5.21 2.56 45.92
CA TYR A 99 -4.47 2.03 44.75
C TYR A 99 -4.81 0.56 44.56
N ALA A 100 -5.53 0.27 43.50
CA ALA A 100 -5.77 -1.10 43.06
C ALA A 100 -5.18 -1.30 41.66
N PRO A 101 -4.20 -2.16 41.47
CA PRO A 101 -3.74 -2.50 40.13
C PRO A 101 -4.89 -3.03 39.27
N SER A 102 -5.01 -2.54 38.06
CA SER A 102 -6.06 -3.02 37.16
C SER A 102 -5.83 -4.50 36.82
N GLU A 103 -6.76 -5.38 37.19
CA GLU A 103 -6.71 -6.80 36.83
C GLU A 103 -6.64 -6.99 35.31
N PHE A 104 -7.37 -6.16 34.55
CA PHE A 104 -7.33 -6.17 33.10
C PHE A 104 -5.93 -5.83 32.57
N ALA A 105 -5.29 -4.79 33.10
CA ALA A 105 -3.92 -4.43 32.71
C ALA A 105 -2.91 -5.55 33.08
N GLY A 106 -3.10 -6.18 34.24
CA GLY A 106 -2.33 -7.36 34.65
C GLY A 106 -2.49 -8.52 33.66
N TRP A 107 -3.73 -8.85 33.32
CA TRP A 107 -4.02 -9.90 32.33
C TRP A 107 -3.42 -9.61 30.95
N VAL A 108 -3.57 -8.35 30.45
CA VAL A 108 -2.97 -7.96 29.17
C VAL A 108 -1.45 -8.01 29.22
N LYS A 109 -0.82 -7.65 30.35
CA LYS A 109 0.63 -7.74 30.57
C LYS A 109 1.10 -9.19 30.48
N ASP A 110 0.40 -10.12 31.15
CA ASP A 110 0.73 -11.55 31.10
C ASP A 110 0.51 -12.12 29.70
N LEU A 111 -0.56 -11.73 29.01
CA LEU A 111 -0.79 -12.07 27.61
C LEU A 111 0.35 -11.57 26.71
N HIS A 112 0.77 -10.32 26.88
CA HIS A 112 1.84 -9.72 26.07
C HIS A 112 3.20 -10.37 26.35
N ARG A 113 3.52 -10.58 27.61
CA ARG A 113 4.85 -11.06 28.06
C ARG A 113 5.02 -12.57 27.90
N SER A 114 3.97 -13.35 28.14
CA SER A 114 4.07 -14.82 28.23
C SER A 114 2.95 -15.56 27.49
N LEU A 115 2.06 -14.90 26.76
CA LEU A 115 0.90 -15.51 26.10
C LEU A 115 0.07 -16.40 27.05
N LEU A 116 0.10 -16.12 28.35
CA LEU A 116 -0.51 -16.92 29.43
C LEU A 116 0.06 -18.37 29.51
N LEU A 117 1.27 -18.62 28.98
CA LEU A 117 1.94 -19.93 28.88
C LEU A 117 3.30 -19.94 29.59
N ASP A 118 3.46 -19.10 30.60
CA ASP A 118 4.67 -18.99 31.43
C ASP A 118 6.00 -18.93 30.62
N THR A 119 6.96 -19.75 30.93
CA THR A 119 8.29 -19.76 30.29
C THR A 119 8.21 -20.08 28.80
N THR A 120 7.37 -21.02 28.40
CA THR A 120 7.17 -21.37 26.99
C THR A 120 6.60 -20.17 26.20
N GLY A 121 5.62 -19.48 26.79
CA GLY A 121 5.05 -18.29 26.18
C GLY A 121 6.04 -17.14 26.03
N ARG A 122 6.94 -16.94 27.03
CA ARG A 122 8.04 -15.95 26.94
C ARG A 122 8.98 -16.26 25.77
N ALA A 123 9.32 -17.53 25.53
CA ALA A 123 10.13 -17.93 24.38
C ALA A 123 9.41 -17.64 23.04
N ILE A 124 8.10 -17.96 22.96
CA ILE A 124 7.28 -17.68 21.76
C ILE A 124 7.18 -16.16 21.53
N ALA A 125 6.99 -15.36 22.57
CA ALA A 125 6.97 -13.89 22.44
C ALA A 125 8.32 -13.35 21.93
N GLY A 126 9.47 -13.89 22.41
CA GLY A 126 10.79 -13.57 21.87
C GLY A 126 10.96 -13.94 20.40
N ILE A 127 10.44 -15.09 19.96
CA ILE A 127 10.39 -15.46 18.53
C ILE A 127 9.51 -14.48 17.75
N GLY A 128 8.39 -14.03 18.31
CA GLY A 128 7.53 -13.00 17.74
C GLY A 128 8.26 -11.66 17.53
N ALA A 129 9.05 -11.24 18.52
CA ALA A 129 9.89 -10.05 18.42
C ALA A 129 10.95 -10.17 17.32
N LEU A 130 11.62 -11.34 17.20
CA LEU A 130 12.56 -11.61 16.11
C LEU A 130 11.87 -11.58 14.74
N ALA A 131 10.70 -12.21 14.63
CA ALA A 131 9.92 -12.18 13.39
C ALA A 131 9.54 -10.74 13.01
N MET A 132 9.10 -9.91 13.96
CA MET A 132 8.78 -8.50 13.74
C MET A 132 10.00 -7.71 13.26
N LEU A 133 11.17 -7.92 13.85
CA LEU A 133 12.42 -7.27 13.43
C LEU A 133 12.76 -7.64 11.98
N LEU A 134 12.74 -8.93 11.63
CA LEU A 134 13.02 -9.41 10.28
C LEU A 134 12.01 -8.87 9.25
N LEU A 135 10.73 -8.80 9.62
CA LEU A 135 9.67 -8.23 8.78
C LEU A 135 9.85 -6.73 8.57
N SER A 136 10.20 -5.98 9.61
CA SER A 136 10.46 -4.53 9.54
C SER A 136 11.66 -4.23 8.65
N LEU A 137 12.79 -4.93 8.84
CA LEU A 137 13.99 -4.77 8.01
C LEU A 137 13.76 -5.17 6.55
N SER A 138 13.14 -6.31 6.31
CA SER A 138 12.84 -6.76 4.94
C SER A 138 11.81 -5.88 4.25
N GLY A 139 10.82 -5.37 4.98
CA GLY A 139 9.82 -4.41 4.50
C GLY A 139 10.46 -3.09 4.08
N ALA A 140 11.32 -2.53 4.93
CA ALA A 140 12.09 -1.31 4.65
C ALA A 140 12.99 -1.47 3.41
N ALA A 141 13.72 -2.58 3.31
CA ALA A 141 14.56 -2.88 2.16
C ALA A 141 13.76 -3.01 0.84
N MET A 142 12.58 -3.64 0.90
CA MET A 142 11.69 -3.73 -0.27
C MET A 142 11.13 -2.36 -0.65
N LEU A 143 10.78 -1.53 0.31
CA LEU A 143 10.29 -0.18 0.08
C LEU A 143 11.38 0.69 -0.55
N ALA A 144 12.60 0.67 0.00
CA ALA A 144 13.75 1.38 -0.55
C ALA A 144 14.04 0.95 -2.00
N LYS A 145 14.06 -0.37 -2.27
CA LYS A 145 14.25 -0.89 -3.63
C LYS A 145 13.14 -0.43 -4.60
N ARG A 146 11.89 -0.38 -4.14
CA ARG A 146 10.74 0.04 -4.96
C ARG A 146 10.80 1.52 -5.32
N LEU A 147 11.32 2.36 -4.44
CA LEU A 147 11.39 3.82 -4.60
C LEU A 147 12.69 4.30 -5.28
N GLY A 148 13.64 3.38 -5.52
CA GLY A 148 14.92 3.70 -6.16
C GLY A 148 16.04 4.07 -5.19
N GLY A 149 15.89 3.79 -3.89
CA GLY A 149 16.95 3.97 -2.87
C GLY A 149 16.44 4.49 -1.52
N TRP A 150 17.28 4.39 -0.51
CA TRP A 150 16.98 4.79 0.86
C TRP A 150 16.66 6.29 1.01
N ARG A 151 17.33 7.15 0.23
CA ARG A 151 17.10 8.60 0.21
C ARG A 151 15.73 9.00 -0.34
N GLN A 152 15.03 8.05 -0.97
CA GLN A 152 13.75 8.28 -1.64
C GLN A 152 12.55 7.71 -0.87
N LEU A 153 12.76 7.27 0.38
CA LEU A 153 11.72 6.65 1.21
C LEU A 153 10.47 7.52 1.41
N LEU A 154 10.58 8.84 1.32
CA LEU A 154 9.46 9.78 1.49
C LEU A 154 8.71 10.10 0.19
N ARG A 155 9.13 9.55 -0.96
CA ARG A 155 8.41 9.77 -2.22
C ARG A 155 7.00 9.15 -2.20
N PRO A 156 6.03 9.77 -2.92
CA PRO A 156 4.68 9.24 -3.04
C PRO A 156 4.66 7.81 -3.60
N LEU A 157 3.83 6.95 -3.02
CA LEU A 157 3.72 5.55 -3.42
C LEU A 157 2.67 5.39 -4.53
N ARG A 158 3.04 4.68 -5.60
CA ARG A 158 2.15 4.27 -6.68
C ARG A 158 1.74 2.80 -6.50
N GLY A 159 0.53 2.44 -6.96
CA GLY A 159 0.02 1.07 -6.92
C GLY A 159 -1.43 0.98 -6.44
N SER A 160 -1.94 -0.25 -6.30
CA SER A 160 -3.30 -0.48 -5.80
C SER A 160 -3.48 0.04 -4.37
N PHE A 161 -4.72 0.33 -3.98
CA PHE A 161 -5.08 0.83 -2.66
C PHE A 161 -4.41 0.01 -1.53
N ASN A 162 -4.59 -1.32 -1.52
CA ASN A 162 -4.01 -2.19 -0.49
C ASN A 162 -2.48 -2.13 -0.44
N GLN A 163 -1.82 -2.04 -1.62
CA GLN A 163 -0.36 -1.94 -1.68
C GLN A 163 0.17 -0.60 -1.17
N ARG A 164 -0.56 0.49 -1.43
CA ARG A 164 -0.22 1.81 -0.89
C ARG A 164 -0.41 1.84 0.62
N TRP A 165 -1.57 1.43 1.11
CA TRP A 165 -1.86 1.42 2.55
C TRP A 165 -0.89 0.56 3.35
N HIS A 166 -0.60 -0.66 2.86
CA HIS A 166 0.39 -1.54 3.50
C HIS A 166 1.76 -0.87 3.60
N ALA A 167 2.21 -0.21 2.54
CA ALA A 167 3.52 0.42 2.50
C ALA A 167 3.56 1.76 3.28
N GLU A 168 2.48 2.55 3.28
CA GLU A 168 2.39 3.78 4.08
C GLU A 168 2.31 3.48 5.58
N ALA A 169 1.50 2.49 5.98
CA ALA A 169 1.45 2.03 7.37
C ALA A 169 2.83 1.52 7.83
N GLY A 170 3.52 0.74 6.97
CA GLY A 170 4.87 0.28 7.25
C GLY A 170 5.89 1.42 7.34
N ARG A 171 5.77 2.46 6.50
CA ARG A 171 6.63 3.66 6.54
C ARG A 171 6.45 4.42 7.85
N PHE A 172 5.20 4.65 8.24
CA PHE A 172 4.84 5.35 9.48
C PHE A 172 5.34 4.60 10.71
N ALA A 173 5.12 3.29 10.78
CA ALA A 173 5.44 2.47 11.93
C ALA A 173 6.90 2.03 12.03
N LEU A 174 7.70 2.21 10.97
CA LEU A 174 9.02 1.57 10.83
C LEU A 174 9.94 1.77 12.03
N LEU A 175 10.13 3.02 12.45
CA LEU A 175 11.05 3.36 13.54
C LEU A 175 10.54 2.82 14.89
N GLY A 176 9.24 2.97 15.16
CA GLY A 176 8.63 2.42 16.37
C GLY A 176 8.70 0.89 16.44
N LEU A 177 8.43 0.20 15.33
CA LEU A 177 8.52 -1.26 15.27
C LEU A 177 9.95 -1.78 15.37
N LEU A 178 10.92 -1.08 14.79
CA LEU A 178 12.34 -1.43 14.95
C LEU A 178 12.78 -1.25 16.40
N LEU A 179 12.45 -0.11 17.02
CA LEU A 179 12.78 0.14 18.43
C LEU A 179 12.12 -0.91 19.33
N SER A 180 10.80 -1.12 19.19
CA SER A 180 10.04 -2.06 20.00
C SER A 180 10.57 -3.51 19.85
N SER A 181 10.88 -3.96 18.62
CA SER A 181 11.38 -5.31 18.39
C SER A 181 12.81 -5.53 18.89
N LEU A 182 13.70 -4.54 18.76
CA LEU A 182 15.08 -4.61 19.27
C LEU A 182 15.09 -4.65 20.80
N THR A 183 14.32 -3.76 21.44
CA THR A 183 14.22 -3.72 22.91
C THR A 183 13.56 -4.99 23.45
N ALA A 184 12.50 -5.49 22.79
CA ALA A 184 11.86 -6.76 23.16
C ALA A 184 12.83 -7.97 23.07
N LEU A 185 13.67 -8.02 22.02
CA LEU A 185 14.68 -9.06 21.89
C LEU A 185 15.72 -9.02 23.01
N TYR A 186 16.17 -7.80 23.36
CA TYR A 186 17.11 -7.64 24.48
C TYR A 186 16.49 -8.11 25.81
N LEU A 187 15.26 -7.67 26.10
CA LEU A 187 14.55 -8.07 27.33
C LEU A 187 14.26 -9.58 27.36
N SER A 188 13.92 -10.16 26.19
CA SER A 188 13.75 -11.60 26.07
C SER A 188 15.08 -12.35 26.32
N ALA A 189 16.20 -11.87 25.77
CA ALA A 189 17.51 -12.43 25.98
C ALA A 189 17.93 -12.36 27.46
N ALA A 190 17.64 -11.25 28.14
CA ALA A 190 17.87 -11.09 29.58
C ALA A 190 17.01 -12.07 30.40
N THR A 191 15.73 -12.24 30.03
CA THR A 191 14.84 -13.19 30.72
C THR A 191 15.36 -14.63 30.68
N PHE A 192 16.08 -15.03 29.62
CA PHE A 192 16.68 -16.37 29.48
C PHE A 192 18.17 -16.43 29.87
N GLY A 193 18.70 -15.38 30.50
CA GLY A 193 20.08 -15.34 30.97
C GLY A 193 21.13 -15.27 29.86
N LEU A 194 20.74 -14.99 28.61
CA LEU A 194 21.67 -14.81 27.48
C LEU A 194 22.41 -13.47 27.55
N VAL A 195 21.81 -12.50 28.21
CA VAL A 195 22.39 -11.21 28.55
C VAL A 195 22.06 -10.93 30.02
N SER A 196 23.00 -10.33 30.76
CA SER A 196 22.75 -9.97 32.17
C SER A 196 21.66 -8.90 32.26
N ASP A 197 20.67 -9.09 33.11
CA ASP A 197 19.67 -8.10 33.49
C ASP A 197 20.22 -7.06 34.49
N GLY A 198 21.48 -7.22 34.91
CA GLY A 198 22.12 -6.34 35.88
C GLY A 198 21.65 -6.56 37.31
N THR A 199 21.00 -7.73 37.60
CA THR A 199 20.71 -8.11 38.98
C THR A 199 22.01 -8.17 39.75
N GLN A 200 22.15 -7.31 40.75
CA GLN A 200 23.27 -7.25 41.65
C GLN A 200 22.85 -7.88 42.98
N SER A 201 23.83 -8.34 43.75
CA SER A 201 23.59 -8.60 45.17
C SER A 201 23.11 -7.31 45.83
N GLU A 202 22.14 -7.42 46.70
CA GLU A 202 21.77 -6.30 47.58
C GLU A 202 23.00 -5.80 48.34
N PRO A 203 23.05 -4.50 48.73
CA PRO A 203 24.13 -4.03 49.60
C PRO A 203 24.16 -4.86 50.86
N ASP A 204 25.37 -5.12 51.35
CA ASP A 204 25.55 -5.91 52.58
C ASP A 204 24.71 -5.27 53.71
N PHE A 205 23.91 -6.10 54.41
CA PHE A 205 23.14 -5.63 55.56
C PHE A 205 24.10 -5.11 56.64
N PRO A 206 23.87 -3.94 57.20
CA PRO A 206 24.81 -3.32 58.12
C PRO A 206 24.95 -4.14 59.40
N THR A 207 26.22 -4.42 59.77
CA THR A 207 26.57 -5.19 60.99
C THR A 207 26.56 -4.33 62.24
N ALA A 208 26.55 -3.00 62.10
CA ALA A 208 26.50 -2.05 63.17
C ALA A 208 25.49 -0.90 62.85
N VAL A 209 24.57 -0.66 63.77
CA VAL A 209 23.61 0.42 63.74
C VAL A 209 23.84 1.31 64.99
N ALA A 210 23.43 2.57 64.93
CA ALA A 210 23.61 3.48 66.06
C ALA A 210 22.83 3.03 67.32
N GLY A 211 21.72 2.34 67.08
CA GLY A 211 20.79 1.93 68.14
C GLY A 211 20.12 3.12 68.85
N GLY A 212 19.15 2.84 69.65
CA GLY A 212 18.44 3.89 70.39
C GLY A 212 17.09 4.29 69.75
N ARG A 213 16.59 5.45 70.18
CA ARG A 213 15.27 5.93 69.74
C ARG A 213 15.34 6.43 68.29
N ALA A 214 14.41 5.98 67.47
CA ALA A 214 14.28 6.47 66.11
C ALA A 214 14.15 8.00 66.05
N ALA A 215 14.92 8.64 65.19
CA ALA A 215 14.84 10.05 64.92
C ALA A 215 13.61 10.38 64.03
N PRO A 216 13.08 11.60 64.11
CA PRO A 216 12.05 12.01 63.14
C PRO A 216 12.53 11.83 61.70
N VAL A 217 11.73 11.19 60.84
CA VAL A 217 12.11 10.87 59.44
C VAL A 217 12.57 12.09 58.64
N THR A 218 12.01 13.28 58.98
CA THR A 218 12.38 14.57 58.38
C THR A 218 13.80 15.02 58.71
N SER A 219 14.42 14.48 59.77
CA SER A 219 15.78 14.83 60.20
C SER A 219 16.85 13.89 59.64
N LEU A 220 16.48 12.80 58.96
CA LEU A 220 17.40 11.82 58.47
C LEU A 220 18.17 12.35 57.23
N LYS A 221 19.45 12.67 57.41
CA LYS A 221 20.31 13.34 56.44
C LYS A 221 20.42 12.56 55.11
N ALA A 222 20.52 11.25 55.16
CA ALA A 222 20.59 10.44 53.97
C ALA A 222 19.31 10.55 53.12
N LEU A 223 18.14 10.63 53.73
CA LEU A 223 16.87 10.82 53.00
C LEU A 223 16.67 12.27 52.54
N GLN A 224 17.21 13.28 53.27
CA GLN A 224 17.21 14.67 52.81
C GLN A 224 18.07 14.90 51.57
N ALA A 225 19.10 14.09 51.37
CA ALA A 225 20.02 14.20 50.23
C ALA A 225 19.43 13.63 48.92
N VAL A 226 18.30 12.91 48.98
CA VAL A 226 17.69 12.26 47.80
C VAL A 226 16.47 13.03 47.33
N ASP A 227 16.46 13.45 46.08
CA ASP A 227 15.28 14.03 45.43
C ASP A 227 14.15 12.98 45.34
N MET A 228 12.91 13.41 45.62
CA MET A 228 11.76 12.53 45.50
C MET A 228 11.66 11.89 44.08
N ASN A 229 12.09 12.59 43.04
CA ASN A 229 12.03 12.06 41.69
C ASN A 229 13.02 10.90 41.43
N ASP A 230 14.05 10.79 42.24
CA ASP A 230 15.01 9.66 42.17
C ASP A 230 14.55 8.47 43.04
N LEU A 231 13.58 8.65 43.93
CA LEU A 231 13.03 7.56 44.74
C LEU A 231 12.37 6.49 43.88
N ARG A 232 12.65 5.24 44.23
CA ARG A 232 11.92 4.05 43.76
C ARG A 232 11.10 3.44 44.88
N GLU A 233 11.75 3.23 46.00
CA GLU A 233 11.15 2.59 47.15
C GLU A 233 11.83 3.06 48.43
N LEU A 234 11.03 3.30 49.49
CA LEU A 234 11.46 3.50 50.85
C LEU A 234 10.68 2.54 51.73
N VAL A 235 11.36 1.52 52.29
CA VAL A 235 10.75 0.62 53.30
C VAL A 235 11.13 1.11 54.68
N TYR A 236 10.12 1.22 55.52
CA TYR A 236 10.29 1.68 56.91
C TYR A 236 10.78 0.54 57.78
N PRO A 237 11.64 0.82 58.79
CA PRO A 237 12.08 -0.19 59.76
C PRO A 237 10.91 -0.64 60.64
N ASN A 238 11.00 -1.84 61.21
CA ASN A 238 10.06 -2.34 62.20
C ASN A 238 10.10 -1.44 63.44
N PRO A 239 8.99 -0.81 63.81
CA PRO A 239 8.94 0.11 64.98
C PRO A 239 9.35 -0.56 66.32
N GLN A 240 9.31 -1.89 66.42
CA GLN A 240 9.64 -2.64 67.63
C GLN A 240 11.11 -3.08 67.67
N ASP A 241 11.86 -2.92 66.59
CA ASP A 241 13.27 -3.29 66.54
C ASP A 241 14.16 -2.06 66.34
N PRO A 242 14.85 -1.60 67.37
CA PRO A 242 15.74 -0.43 67.29
C PRO A 242 17.00 -0.69 66.46
N ASN A 243 17.26 -1.92 66.03
CA ASN A 243 18.37 -2.29 65.17
C ASN A 243 17.94 -2.40 63.69
N ASP A 244 16.68 -2.31 63.37
CA ASP A 244 16.21 -2.33 61.98
C ASP A 244 16.51 -0.99 61.30
N VAL A 245 16.52 -0.98 59.96
CA VAL A 245 16.96 0.14 59.14
C VAL A 245 15.95 0.48 58.05
N PHE A 246 15.98 1.71 57.57
CA PHE A 246 15.27 2.04 56.34
C PHE A 246 15.98 1.39 55.15
N THR A 247 15.23 0.73 54.28
CA THR A 247 15.74 0.33 52.95
C THR A 247 15.37 1.45 51.97
N LEU A 248 16.38 2.03 51.34
CA LEU A 248 16.24 3.08 50.37
C LEU A 248 16.67 2.57 48.98
N SER A 249 15.72 2.52 48.07
CA SER A 249 15.99 2.20 46.64
C SER A 249 15.74 3.47 45.83
N THR A 250 16.74 3.79 44.97
CA THR A 250 16.72 4.98 44.11
C THR A 250 16.97 4.60 42.68
N ALA A 251 16.84 5.53 41.74
CA ALA A 251 17.22 5.36 40.35
C ALA A 251 18.75 5.13 40.17
N GLN A 252 19.56 5.43 41.19
CA GLN A 252 21.03 5.39 41.09
C GLN A 252 21.67 4.23 41.87
N GLY A 253 20.98 3.68 42.88
CA GLY A 253 21.45 2.61 43.72
C GLY A 253 20.56 2.34 44.89
N ASP A 254 20.88 1.30 45.65
CA ASP A 254 20.17 0.81 46.81
C ASP A 254 21.05 0.94 48.05
N GLY A 255 20.45 1.19 49.23
CA GLY A 255 21.17 1.37 50.46
C GLY A 255 20.35 1.21 51.70
N PHE A 256 21.00 1.18 52.88
CA PHE A 256 20.39 1.11 54.16
C PHE A 256 20.68 2.38 54.99
N VAL A 257 19.63 2.96 55.59
CA VAL A 257 19.73 4.20 56.37
C VAL A 257 19.37 3.89 57.80
N ASP A 258 20.25 4.27 58.72
CA ASP A 258 20.06 4.14 60.17
C ASP A 258 18.89 5.01 60.68
N GLN A 259 17.97 4.40 61.41
CA GLN A 259 16.77 5.08 61.89
C GLN A 259 17.03 6.09 63.01
N ALA A 260 18.12 5.97 63.77
CA ALA A 260 18.44 6.86 64.90
C ALA A 260 19.35 8.02 64.45
N SER A 261 20.38 7.78 63.67
CA SER A 261 21.37 8.78 63.25
C SER A 261 21.08 9.40 61.87
N GLY A 262 20.29 8.74 61.04
CA GLY A 262 20.05 9.13 59.64
C GLY A 262 21.29 8.96 58.77
N ALA A 263 22.28 8.17 59.19
CA ALA A 263 23.48 7.89 58.40
C ALA A 263 23.18 6.83 57.33
N LEU A 264 23.78 6.96 56.15
CA LEU A 264 23.78 5.92 55.14
C LEU A 264 24.83 4.88 55.55
N LEU A 265 24.38 3.67 55.96
CA LEU A 265 25.20 2.63 56.51
C LEU A 265 25.91 1.79 55.46
N SER A 266 25.19 1.43 54.42
CA SER A 266 25.74 0.78 53.23
C SER A 266 25.01 1.32 52.00
N TYR A 267 25.69 1.33 50.87
CA TYR A 267 25.14 1.77 49.58
C TYR A 267 25.82 1.08 48.44
N GLN A 268 25.04 0.58 47.55
CA GLN A 268 25.52 -0.01 46.28
C GLN A 268 24.95 0.75 45.11
N ALA A 269 25.81 1.43 44.35
CA ALA A 269 25.41 2.08 43.11
C ALA A 269 25.06 1.06 42.02
N HIS A 270 24.03 1.32 41.24
CA HIS A 270 23.69 0.50 40.10
C HIS A 270 24.82 0.51 39.06
N ASP A 271 25.25 -0.66 38.64
CA ASP A 271 26.28 -0.82 37.63
C ASP A 271 25.78 -0.42 36.22
N ALA A 272 26.68 -0.39 35.25
CA ALA A 272 26.35 -0.05 33.89
C ALA A 272 25.34 -1.03 33.24
N ARG A 273 25.36 -2.31 33.65
CA ARG A 273 24.47 -3.35 33.11
C ARG A 273 23.04 -3.12 33.61
N ARG A 274 22.85 -2.87 34.90
CA ARG A 274 21.55 -2.55 35.49
C ARG A 274 20.94 -1.30 34.85
N ARG A 275 21.73 -0.24 34.75
CA ARG A 275 21.28 1.02 34.11
C ARG A 275 20.90 0.83 32.63
N THR A 276 21.65 -0.02 31.89
CA THR A 276 21.33 -0.35 30.51
C THR A 276 20.03 -1.14 30.41
N TYR A 277 19.84 -2.13 31.28
CA TYR A 277 18.60 -2.91 31.32
C TYR A 277 17.39 -2.01 31.60
N GLU A 278 17.46 -1.17 32.63
CA GLU A 278 16.38 -0.24 32.99
C GLU A 278 16.08 0.77 31.87
N PHE A 279 17.11 1.30 31.24
CA PHE A 279 16.93 2.19 30.10
C PHE A 279 16.24 1.51 28.92
N ILE A 280 16.64 0.27 28.58
CA ILE A 280 15.99 -0.49 27.50
C ILE A 280 14.56 -0.87 27.89
N TYR A 281 14.32 -1.18 29.16
CA TYR A 281 12.99 -1.43 29.68
C TYR A 281 12.08 -0.20 29.53
N GLN A 282 12.57 0.99 29.90
CA GLN A 282 11.86 2.27 29.70
C GLN A 282 11.57 2.56 28.23
N LEU A 283 12.55 2.30 27.34
CA LEU A 283 12.37 2.46 25.89
C LEU A 283 11.32 1.50 25.33
N HIS A 284 11.17 0.31 25.91
CA HIS A 284 10.20 -0.69 25.47
C HIS A 284 8.79 -0.39 25.98
N THR A 285 8.66 -0.07 27.26
CA THR A 285 7.37 0.12 27.93
C THR A 285 6.82 1.53 27.82
N GLY A 286 7.70 2.52 27.65
CA GLY A 286 7.37 3.93 27.75
C GLY A 286 7.21 4.44 29.19
N GLU A 287 7.50 3.60 30.20
CA GLU A 287 7.51 4.01 31.62
C GLU A 287 8.50 5.16 31.84
N GLY A 288 8.04 6.25 32.43
CA GLY A 288 8.83 7.49 32.56
C GLY A 288 8.93 8.32 31.27
N LEU A 289 8.59 7.74 30.10
CA LEU A 289 8.61 8.35 28.77
C LEU A 289 7.23 8.22 28.11
N TRP A 290 6.19 8.73 28.75
CA TRP A 290 4.79 8.54 28.35
C TRP A 290 4.51 8.84 26.88
N TRP A 291 5.13 9.90 26.33
CA TRP A 291 5.02 10.27 24.91
C TRP A 291 5.58 9.20 23.96
N LEU A 292 6.67 8.52 24.38
CA LEU A 292 7.26 7.41 23.62
C LEU A 292 6.31 6.21 23.63
N GLY A 293 5.69 5.90 24.77
CA GLY A 293 4.65 4.89 24.88
C GLY A 293 3.55 5.09 23.83
N LEU A 294 3.03 6.32 23.70
CA LEU A 294 2.00 6.64 22.69
C LEU A 294 2.50 6.43 21.25
N ILE A 295 3.74 6.81 20.94
CA ILE A 295 4.34 6.58 19.61
C ILE A 295 4.47 5.09 19.32
N LEU A 296 4.95 4.29 20.28
CA LEU A 296 5.07 2.84 20.14
C LEU A 296 3.70 2.20 19.97
N GLY A 297 2.70 2.61 20.73
CA GLY A 297 1.32 2.13 20.59
C GLY A 297 0.71 2.45 19.23
N ALA A 298 0.87 3.68 18.74
CA ALA A 298 0.43 4.06 17.41
C ALA A 298 1.13 3.24 16.31
N SER A 299 2.43 2.98 16.48
CA SER A 299 3.18 2.12 15.56
C SER A 299 2.71 0.67 15.61
N ALA A 300 2.42 0.14 16.81
CA ALA A 300 1.91 -1.22 17.00
C ALA A 300 0.52 -1.40 16.37
N LEU A 301 -0.38 -0.40 16.44
CA LEU A 301 -1.70 -0.44 15.80
C LEU A 301 -1.63 -0.53 14.27
N CYS A 302 -0.51 -0.17 13.64
CA CYS A 302 -0.32 -0.40 12.21
C CYS A 302 -0.12 -1.89 11.86
N VAL A 303 0.29 -2.74 12.81
CA VAL A 303 0.60 -4.16 12.56
C VAL A 303 -0.64 -4.96 12.14
N PRO A 304 -1.80 -4.89 12.81
CA PRO A 304 -3.03 -5.53 12.34
C PRO A 304 -3.41 -5.10 10.91
N LEU A 305 -3.32 -3.82 10.60
CA LEU A 305 -3.61 -3.28 9.26
C LEU A 305 -2.65 -3.85 8.21
N MET A 306 -1.35 -3.93 8.54
CA MET A 306 -0.34 -4.51 7.66
C MET A 306 -0.51 -6.03 7.51
N SER A 307 -0.87 -6.75 8.55
CA SER A 307 -1.12 -8.19 8.51
C SER A 307 -2.29 -8.52 7.59
N ILE A 308 -3.42 -7.84 7.76
CA ILE A 308 -4.61 -8.01 6.93
C ILE A 308 -4.33 -7.62 5.47
N SER A 309 -3.79 -6.43 5.24
CA SER A 309 -3.48 -5.96 3.87
C SER A 309 -2.42 -6.83 3.20
N GLY A 310 -1.42 -7.32 3.94
CA GLY A 310 -0.39 -8.25 3.46
C GLY A 310 -1.00 -9.58 3.02
N ALA A 311 -1.90 -10.16 3.83
CA ALA A 311 -2.63 -11.38 3.49
C ALA A 311 -3.51 -11.19 2.23
N VAL A 312 -4.21 -10.07 2.12
CA VAL A 312 -5.02 -9.72 0.94
C VAL A 312 -4.14 -9.59 -0.30
N ILE A 313 -3.01 -8.88 -0.23
CA ILE A 313 -2.06 -8.74 -1.33
C ILE A 313 -1.49 -10.10 -1.76
N TRP A 314 -1.14 -10.94 -0.79
CA TRP A 314 -0.64 -12.29 -1.05
C TRP A 314 -1.70 -13.15 -1.75
N TRP A 315 -2.96 -13.11 -1.27
CA TRP A 315 -4.10 -13.82 -1.85
C TRP A 315 -4.40 -13.37 -3.28
N GLN A 316 -4.51 -12.05 -3.50
CA GLN A 316 -4.75 -11.46 -4.83
C GLN A 316 -3.65 -11.89 -5.83
N ARG A 317 -2.38 -11.85 -5.42
CA ARG A 317 -1.25 -12.30 -6.26
C ARG A 317 -1.28 -13.79 -6.56
N ARG A 318 -1.77 -14.61 -5.64
CA ARG A 318 -1.89 -16.06 -5.82
C ARG A 318 -3.02 -16.40 -6.79
N GLN A 319 -4.13 -15.65 -6.74
CA GLN A 319 -5.23 -15.79 -7.69
C GLN A 319 -4.88 -15.25 -9.08
N ALA A 320 -4.11 -14.18 -9.16
CA ALA A 320 -3.68 -13.58 -10.43
C ALA A 320 -2.68 -14.43 -11.22
N LYS A 321 -2.07 -15.45 -10.62
CA LYS A 321 -1.21 -16.38 -11.35
C LYS A 321 -2.05 -17.30 -12.23
N PRO A 322 -1.80 -17.33 -13.55
CA PRO A 322 -2.46 -18.27 -14.42
C PRO A 322 -2.11 -19.70 -13.98
N ARG A 323 -3.14 -20.46 -13.63
CA ARG A 323 -2.99 -21.89 -13.33
C ARG A 323 -3.10 -22.67 -14.62
N ILE A 324 -2.07 -23.45 -14.93
CA ILE A 324 -2.07 -24.38 -16.05
C ILE A 324 -2.06 -25.78 -15.46
N ALA A 325 -3.09 -26.56 -15.80
CA ALA A 325 -3.17 -27.95 -15.42
C ALA A 325 -2.07 -28.77 -16.12
N HIS A 326 -1.55 -29.80 -15.47
CA HIS A 326 -0.52 -30.71 -16.04
C HIS A 326 0.76 -30.00 -16.53
N ASN A 327 1.16 -28.89 -15.90
CA ASN A 327 2.38 -28.17 -16.25
C ASN A 327 3.62 -28.95 -15.81
N SER A 328 4.37 -29.50 -16.75
CA SER A 328 5.58 -30.28 -16.48
C SER A 328 6.72 -29.38 -15.96
N PRO A 329 7.66 -29.92 -15.14
CA PRO A 329 8.88 -29.20 -14.80
C PRO A 329 9.69 -28.85 -16.04
N ALA A 330 10.40 -27.72 -16.01
CA ALA A 330 11.20 -27.22 -17.14
C ALA A 330 12.24 -28.25 -17.65
N GLN A 331 12.84 -29.01 -16.73
CA GLN A 331 13.90 -29.99 -17.01
C GLN A 331 13.39 -31.23 -17.77
N THR A 332 12.12 -31.58 -17.61
CA THR A 332 11.53 -32.80 -18.19
C THR A 332 10.61 -32.54 -19.37
N ALA A 333 10.35 -31.29 -19.68
CA ALA A 333 9.44 -30.88 -20.75
C ALA A 333 10.06 -31.10 -22.14
N ASP A 334 9.26 -31.62 -23.07
CA ASP A 334 9.62 -31.76 -24.49
C ASP A 334 9.35 -30.45 -25.25
N THR A 335 8.31 -29.72 -24.79
CA THR A 335 7.89 -28.42 -25.35
C THR A 335 7.79 -27.37 -24.25
N VAL A 336 8.37 -26.21 -24.53
CA VAL A 336 8.32 -25.04 -23.63
C VAL A 336 7.47 -23.96 -24.28
N ILE A 337 6.48 -23.44 -23.52
CA ILE A 337 5.66 -22.29 -23.91
C ILE A 337 6.02 -21.11 -23.05
N LEU A 338 6.58 -20.05 -23.61
CA LEU A 338 6.84 -18.80 -22.91
C LEU A 338 5.78 -17.75 -23.27
N VAL A 339 5.23 -17.09 -22.23
CA VAL A 339 4.07 -16.20 -22.41
C VAL A 339 4.40 -14.77 -21.99
N GLY A 340 4.28 -13.85 -22.96
CA GLY A 340 4.34 -12.41 -22.78
C GLY A 340 2.92 -11.81 -22.74
N SER A 341 2.51 -11.27 -21.60
CA SER A 341 1.17 -10.72 -21.42
C SER A 341 1.17 -9.56 -20.44
N GLU A 342 0.41 -8.51 -20.72
CA GLU A 342 0.19 -7.40 -19.80
C GLU A 342 -0.94 -7.73 -18.81
N ASN A 343 -2.12 -8.06 -19.31
CA ASN A 343 -3.36 -8.26 -18.54
C ASN A 343 -3.83 -9.73 -18.52
N ASN A 344 -2.92 -10.69 -18.67
CA ASN A 344 -3.19 -12.13 -18.71
C ASN A 344 -4.05 -12.61 -19.91
N SER A 345 -4.37 -11.78 -20.89
CA SER A 345 -5.16 -12.18 -22.07
C SER A 345 -4.48 -13.28 -22.88
N THR A 346 -3.18 -13.15 -23.16
CA THR A 346 -2.36 -14.15 -23.89
C THR A 346 -2.34 -15.51 -23.19
N TRP A 347 -2.52 -15.55 -21.87
CA TRP A 347 -2.56 -16.80 -21.09
C TRP A 347 -3.78 -17.68 -21.43
N GLY A 348 -4.87 -17.09 -21.91
CA GLY A 348 -6.01 -17.86 -22.42
C GLY A 348 -5.59 -18.74 -23.59
N PHE A 349 -4.94 -18.15 -24.59
CA PHE A 349 -4.41 -18.83 -25.78
C PHE A 349 -3.32 -19.84 -25.41
N ALA A 350 -2.39 -19.47 -24.54
CA ALA A 350 -1.35 -20.36 -24.05
C ALA A 350 -1.90 -21.62 -23.37
N ARG A 351 -3.00 -21.49 -22.58
CA ARG A 351 -3.67 -22.65 -21.97
C ARG A 351 -4.31 -23.57 -23.00
N THR A 352 -4.97 -23.00 -24.01
CA THR A 352 -5.58 -23.78 -25.07
C THR A 352 -4.49 -24.55 -25.82
N LEU A 353 -3.37 -23.92 -26.20
CA LEU A 353 -2.22 -24.58 -26.85
C LEU A 353 -1.61 -25.65 -25.94
N HIS A 354 -1.35 -25.32 -24.68
CA HIS A 354 -0.81 -26.25 -23.69
C HIS A 354 -1.66 -27.52 -23.57
N SER A 355 -2.96 -27.35 -23.39
CA SER A 355 -3.88 -28.48 -23.25
C SER A 355 -3.94 -29.36 -24.53
N ALA A 356 -3.90 -28.74 -25.70
CA ALA A 356 -3.88 -29.46 -26.97
C ALA A 356 -2.57 -30.26 -27.16
N LEU A 357 -1.42 -29.69 -26.81
CA LEU A 357 -0.13 -30.38 -26.87
C LEU A 357 -0.02 -31.51 -25.83
N VAL A 358 -0.55 -31.32 -24.63
CA VAL A 358 -0.63 -32.40 -23.63
C VAL A 358 -1.57 -33.51 -24.07
N ALA A 359 -2.70 -33.19 -24.69
CA ALA A 359 -3.61 -34.20 -25.29
C ALA A 359 -2.95 -34.95 -26.44
N ALA A 360 -2.03 -34.33 -27.17
CA ALA A 360 -1.19 -34.96 -28.20
C ALA A 360 0.02 -35.75 -27.61
N GLY A 361 0.08 -35.95 -26.28
CA GLY A 361 1.09 -36.78 -25.62
C GLY A 361 2.40 -36.09 -25.30
N GLN A 362 2.52 -34.74 -25.45
CA GLN A 362 3.74 -34.01 -25.14
C GLN A 362 3.81 -33.59 -23.69
N ARG A 363 4.99 -33.56 -23.10
CA ARG A 363 5.27 -32.98 -21.78
C ARG A 363 5.54 -31.48 -21.98
N VAL A 364 4.59 -30.66 -21.55
CA VAL A 364 4.62 -29.21 -21.82
C VAL A 364 4.92 -28.43 -20.55
N HIS A 365 5.87 -27.48 -20.65
CA HIS A 365 6.17 -26.48 -19.62
C HIS A 365 5.72 -25.10 -20.10
N SER A 366 4.84 -24.46 -19.34
CA SER A 366 4.40 -23.09 -19.64
C SER A 366 4.80 -22.14 -18.52
N ALA A 367 5.44 -21.03 -18.88
CA ALA A 367 5.94 -20.03 -17.95
C ALA A 367 5.88 -18.61 -18.54
N PRO A 368 5.86 -17.55 -17.71
CA PRO A 368 6.08 -16.18 -18.19
C PRO A 368 7.45 -16.03 -18.86
N MET A 369 7.57 -15.20 -19.87
CA MET A 369 8.84 -14.95 -20.58
C MET A 369 9.96 -14.48 -19.63
N ASN A 370 9.66 -13.71 -18.59
CA ASN A 370 10.63 -13.30 -17.56
C ASN A 370 11.12 -14.46 -16.68
N GLN A 371 10.62 -15.68 -16.86
CA GLN A 371 11.07 -16.89 -16.17
C GLN A 371 11.88 -17.81 -17.09
N LEU A 372 12.39 -17.30 -18.22
CA LEU A 372 13.33 -18.03 -19.05
C LEU A 372 14.44 -18.61 -18.17
N THR A 373 14.68 -19.92 -18.28
CA THR A 373 15.72 -20.64 -17.54
C THR A 373 16.73 -21.26 -18.49
N ARG A 374 17.90 -21.59 -17.98
CA ARG A 374 18.96 -22.28 -18.71
C ARG A 374 18.77 -23.81 -18.75
N ASP A 375 17.76 -24.32 -18.05
CA ASP A 375 17.65 -25.74 -17.71
C ASP A 375 16.50 -26.43 -18.49
N TYR A 376 16.49 -26.24 -19.82
CA TYR A 376 15.56 -26.92 -20.76
C TYR A 376 16.22 -28.13 -21.39
N ARG A 377 16.66 -29.10 -20.57
CA ARG A 377 17.52 -30.23 -21.02
C ARG A 377 16.90 -31.14 -22.07
N ASN A 378 15.58 -31.33 -22.03
CA ASN A 378 14.87 -32.28 -22.90
C ASN A 378 13.98 -31.55 -23.94
N ALA A 379 13.95 -30.24 -23.91
CA ALA A 379 13.08 -29.48 -24.79
C ALA A 379 13.57 -29.51 -26.23
N ARG A 380 12.67 -29.84 -27.14
CA ARG A 380 12.88 -29.82 -28.56
C ARG A 380 12.27 -28.60 -29.23
N GLN A 381 11.23 -28.01 -28.59
CA GLN A 381 10.50 -26.86 -29.10
C GLN A 381 10.37 -25.76 -28.04
N LEU A 382 10.55 -24.52 -28.49
CA LEU A 382 10.31 -23.30 -27.74
C LEU A 382 9.23 -22.48 -28.45
N LEU A 383 8.04 -22.46 -27.91
CA LEU A 383 6.91 -21.69 -28.44
C LEU A 383 6.75 -20.40 -27.62
N VAL A 384 6.83 -19.27 -28.29
CA VAL A 384 6.70 -17.95 -27.62
C VAL A 384 5.39 -17.30 -28.05
N LEU A 385 4.51 -17.08 -27.12
CA LEU A 385 3.24 -16.37 -27.32
C LEU A 385 3.34 -15.01 -26.63
N THR A 386 3.43 -13.92 -27.37
CA THR A 386 3.65 -12.62 -26.77
C THR A 386 2.76 -11.52 -27.32
N ALA A 387 2.18 -10.72 -26.42
CA ALA A 387 1.52 -9.48 -26.77
C ALA A 387 2.54 -8.34 -26.95
N THR A 388 2.16 -7.34 -27.73
CA THR A 388 2.84 -6.05 -27.79
C THR A 388 2.04 -5.05 -26.97
N TYR A 389 2.71 -4.24 -26.15
CA TYR A 389 2.10 -3.23 -25.29
C TYR A 389 2.49 -1.81 -25.73
N GLY A 390 1.56 -0.84 -25.61
CA GLY A 390 1.83 0.55 -25.98
C GLY A 390 2.39 0.72 -27.39
N ASP A 391 3.43 1.51 -27.54
CA ASP A 391 4.09 1.84 -28.80
C ASP A 391 5.17 0.83 -29.21
N GLY A 392 4.86 -0.46 -29.12
CA GLY A 392 5.80 -1.54 -29.53
C GLY A 392 6.54 -2.20 -28.38
N ASP A 393 6.26 -1.85 -27.13
CA ASP A 393 6.98 -2.28 -25.95
C ASP A 393 6.68 -3.73 -25.53
N ALA A 394 7.59 -4.27 -24.72
CA ALA A 394 7.42 -5.56 -24.07
C ALA A 394 6.34 -5.50 -22.97
N PRO A 395 5.41 -6.46 -22.91
CA PRO A 395 4.47 -6.54 -21.79
C PRO A 395 5.18 -6.86 -20.47
N ALA A 396 4.56 -6.53 -19.35
CA ALA A 396 5.15 -6.65 -18.00
C ALA A 396 5.74 -8.03 -17.68
N SER A 397 5.14 -9.10 -18.22
CA SER A 397 5.64 -10.47 -18.02
C SER A 397 6.81 -10.85 -18.95
N ALA A 398 7.24 -9.94 -19.85
CA ALA A 398 8.30 -10.17 -20.85
C ALA A 398 9.39 -9.08 -20.86
N ASN A 399 9.28 -8.03 -20.05
CA ASN A 399 10.16 -6.87 -20.05
C ASN A 399 11.65 -7.16 -19.70
N GLN A 400 11.95 -8.33 -19.16
CA GLN A 400 13.31 -8.78 -18.87
C GLN A 400 13.79 -9.86 -19.85
N PHE A 401 12.93 -10.33 -20.75
CA PHE A 401 13.17 -11.51 -21.59
C PHE A 401 14.40 -11.37 -22.48
N LEU A 402 14.54 -10.29 -23.22
CA LEU A 402 15.69 -10.09 -24.13
C LEU A 402 17.00 -10.06 -23.36
N GLY A 403 17.05 -9.41 -22.20
CA GLY A 403 18.22 -9.42 -21.32
C GLY A 403 18.54 -10.77 -20.69
N LEU A 404 17.52 -11.60 -20.44
CA LEU A 404 17.70 -12.98 -19.98
C LEU A 404 18.15 -13.90 -21.12
N LEU A 405 17.59 -13.72 -22.31
CA LEU A 405 17.97 -14.45 -23.51
C LEU A 405 19.44 -14.26 -23.85
N ASN A 406 19.95 -13.03 -23.76
CA ASN A 406 21.38 -12.74 -23.98
C ASN A 406 22.31 -13.46 -23.00
N LYS A 407 21.84 -13.83 -21.81
CA LYS A 407 22.59 -14.53 -20.77
C LYS A 407 22.30 -16.04 -20.72
N ALA A 408 21.33 -16.52 -21.48
CA ALA A 408 20.96 -17.93 -21.47
C ALA A 408 21.81 -18.73 -22.48
N SER A 409 22.26 -19.90 -22.10
CA SER A 409 22.81 -20.91 -23.00
C SER A 409 21.67 -21.85 -23.37
N LEU A 410 21.08 -21.68 -24.52
CA LEU A 410 20.05 -22.57 -25.06
C LEU A 410 20.69 -23.60 -26.00
N ASP A 411 20.12 -24.81 -26.06
CA ASP A 411 20.57 -25.85 -27.00
C ASP A 411 20.30 -25.37 -28.42
N GLN A 412 21.29 -25.48 -29.31
CA GLN A 412 21.19 -25.10 -30.71
C GLN A 412 20.19 -25.97 -31.51
N ASN A 413 19.89 -27.17 -31.01
CA ASN A 413 18.87 -28.05 -31.60
C ASN A 413 17.44 -27.65 -31.24
N LEU A 414 17.26 -26.68 -30.31
CA LEU A 414 15.96 -26.20 -29.89
C LEU A 414 15.31 -25.40 -31.03
N LYS A 415 14.22 -25.89 -31.58
CA LYS A 415 13.45 -25.20 -32.62
C LYS A 415 12.45 -24.24 -31.98
N PHE A 416 12.25 -23.08 -32.58
CA PHE A 416 11.34 -22.10 -32.01
C PHE A 416 10.25 -21.66 -32.99
N ALA A 417 9.11 -21.21 -32.42
CA ALA A 417 8.08 -20.46 -33.12
C ALA A 417 7.58 -19.31 -32.25
N VAL A 418 7.31 -18.16 -32.86
CA VAL A 418 6.78 -16.98 -32.19
C VAL A 418 5.38 -16.67 -32.71
N LEU A 419 4.45 -16.44 -31.80
CA LEU A 419 3.11 -15.97 -32.11
C LEU A 419 2.88 -14.61 -31.42
N GLY A 420 2.69 -13.58 -32.24
CA GLY A 420 2.44 -12.23 -31.81
C GLY A 420 0.95 -11.94 -31.58
N PHE A 421 0.61 -11.17 -30.56
CA PHE A 421 -0.73 -10.67 -30.33
C PHE A 421 -0.68 -9.14 -30.34
N GLY A 422 -1.54 -8.53 -31.14
CA GLY A 422 -1.62 -7.08 -31.27
C GLY A 422 -2.97 -6.62 -31.79
N ASP A 423 -3.04 -5.35 -32.13
CA ASP A 423 -4.14 -4.76 -32.88
C ASP A 423 -3.55 -4.01 -34.08
N ARG A 424 -4.00 -4.36 -35.31
CA ARG A 424 -3.53 -3.75 -36.54
C ARG A 424 -3.78 -2.26 -36.68
N GLN A 425 -4.65 -1.73 -35.82
CA GLN A 425 -4.86 -0.30 -35.74
C GLN A 425 -3.65 0.46 -35.13
N PHE A 426 -2.71 -0.26 -34.47
CA PHE A 426 -1.49 0.34 -33.95
C PHE A 426 -0.32 0.25 -34.94
N PRO A 427 0.43 1.35 -35.16
CA PRO A 427 1.55 1.37 -36.09
C PRO A 427 2.61 0.29 -35.81
N GLN A 428 2.81 -0.02 -34.55
CA GLN A 428 3.78 -1.02 -34.05
C GLN A 428 3.12 -2.40 -33.84
N PHE A 429 2.24 -2.82 -34.78
CA PHE A 429 1.55 -4.11 -34.72
C PHE A 429 2.51 -5.26 -34.51
N CYS A 430 2.39 -5.98 -33.38
CA CYS A 430 3.23 -7.12 -33.00
C CYS A 430 4.74 -6.85 -32.95
N GLN A 431 5.18 -5.60 -32.74
CA GLN A 431 6.59 -5.22 -32.80
C GLN A 431 7.47 -5.99 -31.81
N PHE A 432 7.01 -6.18 -30.57
CA PHE A 432 7.78 -6.96 -29.60
C PHE A 432 7.93 -8.43 -29.98
N ALA A 433 6.94 -9.03 -30.68
CA ALA A 433 7.05 -10.39 -31.21
C ALA A 433 8.13 -10.46 -32.31
N ARG A 434 8.22 -9.43 -33.18
CA ARG A 434 9.30 -9.32 -34.20
C ARG A 434 10.67 -9.18 -33.55
N HIS A 435 10.81 -8.33 -32.51
CA HIS A 435 12.06 -8.22 -31.77
C HIS A 435 12.46 -9.55 -31.10
N THR A 436 11.46 -10.28 -30.58
CA THR A 436 11.68 -11.59 -29.97
C THR A 436 12.17 -12.62 -31.01
N GLU A 437 11.54 -12.68 -32.17
CA GLU A 437 11.95 -13.54 -33.28
C GLU A 437 13.37 -13.23 -33.71
N ALA A 438 13.67 -11.96 -33.99
CA ALA A 438 15.01 -11.52 -34.40
C ALA A 438 16.07 -11.92 -33.37
N ALA A 439 15.82 -11.72 -32.10
CA ALA A 439 16.74 -12.08 -31.02
C ALA A 439 16.96 -13.60 -30.90
N LEU A 440 15.97 -14.43 -31.19
CA LEU A 440 16.12 -15.89 -31.20
C LEU A 440 16.94 -16.37 -32.45
N LEU A 441 16.72 -15.74 -33.60
CA LEU A 441 17.52 -15.98 -34.80
C LEU A 441 18.99 -15.57 -34.61
N GLU A 442 19.25 -14.39 -34.05
CA GLU A 442 20.60 -13.92 -33.67
C GLU A 442 21.36 -14.89 -32.76
N ARG A 443 20.62 -15.64 -31.94
CA ARG A 443 21.19 -16.71 -31.08
C ARG A 443 21.45 -18.02 -31.82
N GLY A 444 21.17 -18.09 -33.10
CA GLY A 444 21.41 -19.28 -33.95
C GLY A 444 20.38 -20.38 -33.81
N LEU A 445 19.22 -20.11 -33.19
CA LEU A 445 18.16 -21.10 -33.04
C LEU A 445 17.43 -21.33 -34.39
N THR A 446 17.04 -22.55 -34.65
CA THR A 446 16.31 -22.93 -35.89
C THR A 446 14.82 -22.59 -35.73
N GLN A 447 14.28 -21.87 -36.70
CA GLN A 447 12.86 -21.53 -36.74
C GLN A 447 12.03 -22.77 -37.17
N LEU A 448 11.04 -23.14 -36.35
CA LEU A 448 10.08 -24.21 -36.61
C LEU A 448 8.96 -23.74 -37.55
N GLN A 449 8.48 -22.50 -37.28
CA GLN A 449 7.43 -21.85 -38.05
C GLN A 449 7.68 -20.34 -38.01
N GLU A 450 7.44 -19.66 -39.13
CA GLU A 450 7.55 -18.21 -39.27
C GLU A 450 6.61 -17.48 -38.28
N LEU A 451 7.02 -16.27 -37.91
CA LEU A 451 6.20 -15.41 -37.04
C LEU A 451 4.82 -15.20 -37.66
N ASP A 452 3.78 -15.53 -36.94
CA ASP A 452 2.42 -15.13 -37.25
C ASP A 452 1.90 -14.14 -36.20
N CYS A 453 0.97 -13.28 -36.60
CA CYS A 453 0.44 -12.19 -35.78
C CYS A 453 -1.09 -12.26 -35.75
N ILE A 454 -1.62 -12.39 -34.55
CA ILE A 454 -3.06 -12.44 -34.30
C ILE A 454 -3.57 -11.03 -34.02
N ASP A 455 -4.51 -10.59 -34.84
CA ASP A 455 -5.21 -9.33 -34.64
C ASP A 455 -6.35 -9.47 -33.62
N ARG A 456 -6.41 -8.56 -32.64
CA ARG A 456 -7.52 -8.42 -31.67
C ARG A 456 -8.00 -9.74 -31.04
N GLN A 457 -7.05 -10.62 -30.72
CA GLN A 457 -7.34 -11.93 -30.09
C GLN A 457 -8.25 -12.84 -30.96
N SER A 458 -8.11 -12.80 -32.28
CA SER A 458 -8.88 -13.63 -33.22
C SER A 458 -8.68 -15.13 -32.95
N ALA A 459 -9.76 -15.81 -32.54
CA ALA A 459 -9.75 -17.24 -32.30
C ALA A 459 -9.57 -18.01 -33.62
N GLN A 460 -10.03 -17.45 -34.74
CA GLN A 460 -9.88 -18.08 -36.07
C GLN A 460 -8.44 -18.06 -36.56
N GLU A 461 -7.74 -16.92 -36.40
CA GLU A 461 -6.32 -16.82 -36.72
C GLU A 461 -5.48 -17.74 -35.83
N PHE A 462 -5.82 -17.86 -34.57
CA PHE A 462 -5.18 -18.80 -33.65
C PHE A 462 -5.39 -20.26 -34.02
N ALA A 463 -6.61 -20.64 -34.41
CA ALA A 463 -6.89 -22.01 -34.89
C ALA A 463 -6.11 -22.33 -36.20
N ARG A 464 -6.05 -21.37 -37.14
CA ARG A 464 -5.24 -21.51 -38.38
C ARG A 464 -3.77 -21.71 -38.03
N TRP A 465 -3.19 -20.86 -37.18
CA TRP A 465 -1.79 -20.98 -36.75
C TRP A 465 -1.52 -22.33 -36.06
N GLY A 466 -2.43 -22.79 -35.22
CA GLY A 466 -2.33 -24.08 -34.54
C GLY A 466 -2.34 -25.27 -35.49
N LYS A 467 -3.15 -25.23 -36.56
CA LYS A 467 -3.18 -26.25 -37.58
C LYS A 467 -1.83 -26.36 -38.32
N THR A 468 -1.23 -25.21 -38.66
CA THR A 468 0.11 -25.16 -39.29
C THR A 468 1.19 -25.68 -38.34
N LEU A 469 1.16 -25.27 -37.08
CA LEU A 469 2.08 -25.76 -36.04
C LEU A 469 1.95 -27.27 -35.84
N GLY A 470 0.73 -27.81 -35.79
CA GLY A 470 0.46 -29.23 -35.67
C GLY A 470 1.09 -30.04 -36.83
N ALA A 471 0.94 -29.58 -38.06
CA ALA A 471 1.56 -30.19 -39.22
C ALA A 471 3.11 -30.21 -39.13
N ARG A 472 3.74 -29.14 -38.59
CA ARG A 472 5.20 -29.07 -38.38
C ARG A 472 5.67 -30.00 -37.26
N LEU A 473 4.84 -30.22 -36.23
CA LEU A 473 5.11 -31.10 -35.11
C LEU A 473 4.72 -32.57 -35.35
N GLY A 474 4.05 -32.88 -36.47
CA GLY A 474 3.52 -34.20 -36.74
C GLY A 474 2.36 -34.65 -35.87
N VAL A 475 1.59 -33.69 -35.32
CA VAL A 475 0.44 -33.93 -34.43
C VAL A 475 -0.77 -33.13 -34.91
N GLU A 476 -1.97 -33.64 -34.65
CA GLU A 476 -3.18 -32.88 -34.93
C GLU A 476 -3.48 -31.90 -33.78
N LEU A 477 -3.47 -30.58 -34.05
CA LEU A 477 -3.78 -29.55 -33.11
C LEU A 477 -5.06 -28.82 -33.50
N ASN A 478 -6.12 -29.04 -32.75
CA ASN A 478 -7.36 -28.30 -32.88
C ASN A 478 -7.49 -27.26 -31.75
N LEU A 479 -7.12 -26.00 -32.05
CA LEU A 479 -7.07 -24.92 -31.06
C LEU A 479 -8.40 -24.16 -31.04
N LEU A 480 -9.39 -24.70 -30.32
CA LEU A 480 -10.64 -24.03 -30.07
C LEU A 480 -10.48 -23.12 -28.84
N HIS A 481 -10.26 -21.84 -29.08
CA HIS A 481 -10.12 -20.84 -28.00
C HIS A 481 -11.41 -20.04 -27.83
N THR A 482 -12.01 -20.14 -26.64
CA THR A 482 -13.13 -19.29 -26.24
C THR A 482 -12.59 -18.21 -25.28
N PRO A 483 -12.64 -16.92 -25.63
CA PRO A 483 -12.20 -15.84 -24.75
C PRO A 483 -12.95 -15.89 -23.41
N ARG A 484 -12.23 -15.81 -22.30
CA ARG A 484 -12.86 -15.73 -20.98
C ARG A 484 -13.45 -14.33 -20.82
N GLN A 485 -14.76 -14.24 -20.78
CA GLN A 485 -15.44 -12.98 -20.50
C GLN A 485 -15.14 -12.52 -19.07
N PRO A 486 -14.79 -11.24 -18.83
CA PRO A 486 -14.75 -10.67 -17.48
C PRO A 486 -16.16 -10.72 -16.86
N ALA A 487 -16.22 -10.79 -15.54
CA ALA A 487 -17.49 -10.71 -14.82
C ALA A 487 -18.16 -9.36 -15.11
N THR A 488 -19.28 -9.38 -15.80
CA THR A 488 -20.07 -8.21 -16.16
C THR A 488 -21.09 -7.85 -15.07
N ARG A 489 -21.60 -6.63 -15.15
CA ARG A 489 -22.73 -6.14 -14.37
C ARG A 489 -23.75 -5.52 -15.30
N GLN A 490 -25.02 -5.66 -14.96
CA GLN A 490 -26.07 -4.98 -15.68
C GLN A 490 -26.13 -3.51 -15.28
N LEU A 491 -26.09 -2.64 -16.31
CA LEU A 491 -26.18 -1.20 -16.20
C LEU A 491 -27.38 -0.74 -17.03
N GLN A 492 -28.29 0.02 -16.42
CA GLN A 492 -29.50 0.53 -17.06
C GLN A 492 -29.28 1.94 -17.58
N LEU A 493 -29.60 2.18 -18.85
CA LEU A 493 -29.59 3.51 -19.47
C LEU A 493 -30.72 4.36 -18.86
N ILE A 494 -30.37 5.49 -18.26
CA ILE A 494 -31.34 6.39 -17.65
C ILE A 494 -31.53 7.69 -18.42
N GLU A 495 -30.52 8.07 -19.20
CA GLU A 495 -30.55 9.34 -19.94
C GLU A 495 -29.68 9.24 -21.20
N ARG A 496 -30.14 9.91 -22.26
CA ARG A 496 -29.42 10.05 -23.51
C ARG A 496 -29.53 11.50 -23.98
N VAL A 497 -28.40 12.09 -24.37
CA VAL A 497 -28.31 13.38 -25.02
C VAL A 497 -27.67 13.19 -26.38
N GLU A 498 -28.31 13.65 -27.44
CA GLU A 498 -27.89 13.47 -28.84
C GLU A 498 -27.27 14.73 -29.41
N TYR A 499 -26.23 14.57 -30.23
CA TYR A 499 -25.48 15.63 -30.88
C TYR A 499 -25.13 15.24 -32.32
N GLY A 500 -24.89 16.21 -33.17
CA GLY A 500 -24.22 16.00 -34.45
C GLY A 500 -25.12 15.56 -35.61
N GLU A 501 -26.45 15.66 -35.49
CA GLU A 501 -27.37 15.32 -36.59
C GLU A 501 -27.04 16.08 -37.87
N GLN A 502 -26.81 17.40 -37.78
CA GLN A 502 -26.53 18.26 -38.95
C GLN A 502 -25.09 18.12 -39.46
N ALA A 503 -24.18 17.55 -38.69
CA ALA A 503 -22.75 17.43 -39.02
C ALA A 503 -22.33 16.03 -39.54
N ASP A 504 -23.30 15.15 -39.84
CA ASP A 504 -23.05 13.74 -40.21
C ASP A 504 -22.08 13.04 -39.22
N ALA A 505 -22.29 13.31 -37.94
CA ALA A 505 -21.42 12.84 -36.85
C ALA A 505 -22.22 12.45 -35.61
N LEU A 506 -23.32 11.71 -35.81
CA LEU A 506 -24.19 11.26 -34.72
C LEU A 506 -23.40 10.79 -33.53
N THR A 507 -23.53 11.55 -32.45
CA THR A 507 -22.83 11.30 -31.17
C THR A 507 -23.84 11.38 -30.05
N CYS A 508 -23.76 10.50 -29.07
CA CYS A 508 -24.60 10.56 -27.86
C CYS A 508 -23.80 10.50 -26.59
N VAL A 509 -24.24 11.23 -25.58
CA VAL A 509 -23.83 11.07 -24.19
C VAL A 509 -24.85 10.16 -23.52
N LEU A 510 -24.37 9.04 -23.00
CA LEU A 510 -25.17 8.00 -22.37
C LEU A 510 -24.86 7.92 -20.89
N ARG A 511 -25.91 8.00 -20.04
CA ARG A 511 -25.82 7.91 -18.59
C ARG A 511 -26.49 6.65 -18.09
N PHE A 512 -25.73 5.85 -17.33
CA PHE A 512 -26.19 4.57 -16.80
C PHE A 512 -26.22 4.58 -15.27
N LYS A 513 -27.15 3.83 -14.69
CA LYS A 513 -27.19 3.45 -13.28
C LYS A 513 -27.07 1.95 -13.12
N ALA A 514 -26.73 1.50 -11.92
CA ALA A 514 -26.81 0.07 -11.62
C ALA A 514 -28.27 -0.39 -11.74
N SER A 515 -28.50 -1.50 -12.46
CA SER A 515 -29.79 -2.15 -12.57
C SER A 515 -30.41 -2.42 -11.19
N PRO A 516 -31.73 -2.54 -11.02
CA PRO A 516 -32.35 -2.84 -9.72
C PRO A 516 -31.69 -4.03 -9.01
N ALA A 517 -31.65 -3.97 -7.67
CA ALA A 517 -30.97 -5.01 -6.88
C ALA A 517 -31.74 -6.33 -6.94
N HIS A 518 -31.10 -7.40 -7.41
CA HIS A 518 -31.69 -8.72 -7.52
C HIS A 518 -31.51 -9.58 -6.25
N THR A 519 -30.50 -9.26 -5.39
CA THR A 519 -30.20 -10.01 -4.17
C THR A 519 -30.59 -9.24 -2.90
N ALA A 520 -30.90 -9.98 -1.82
CA ALA A 520 -31.19 -9.38 -0.50
C ALA A 520 -29.99 -8.57 0.03
N THR A 521 -28.78 -9.08 -0.17
CA THR A 521 -27.53 -8.41 0.24
C THR A 521 -27.33 -7.09 -0.49
N GLU A 522 -27.59 -7.01 -1.79
CA GLU A 522 -27.53 -5.77 -2.56
C GLU A 522 -28.58 -4.76 -2.11
N ARG A 523 -29.79 -5.22 -1.77
CA ARG A 523 -30.86 -4.36 -1.21
C ARG A 523 -30.45 -3.73 0.11
N VAL A 524 -29.82 -4.51 1.00
CA VAL A 524 -29.30 -4.02 2.29
C VAL A 524 -28.18 -3.00 2.07
N LEU A 525 -27.19 -3.31 1.24
CA LEU A 525 -26.06 -2.40 0.94
C LEU A 525 -26.54 -1.08 0.33
N ARG A 526 -27.55 -1.09 -0.54
CA ARG A 526 -28.15 0.13 -1.11
C ARG A 526 -28.88 0.98 -0.06
N ARG A 527 -29.47 0.35 0.95
CA ARG A 527 -30.14 1.05 2.07
C ARG A 527 -29.14 1.85 2.93
N PHE A 528 -27.86 1.47 2.91
CA PHE A 528 -26.76 2.19 3.55
C PHE A 528 -26.00 3.15 2.60
N GLY A 529 -26.66 3.65 1.54
CA GLY A 529 -26.13 4.68 0.65
C GLY A 529 -25.19 4.16 -0.45
N SER A 530 -25.14 2.85 -0.72
CA SER A 530 -24.38 2.33 -1.86
C SER A 530 -25.13 2.56 -3.16
N SER A 531 -24.54 3.29 -4.13
CA SER A 531 -25.09 3.51 -5.48
C SER A 531 -25.28 2.22 -6.29
N GLY A 532 -24.77 1.08 -5.82
CA GLY A 532 -24.70 -0.19 -6.57
C GLY A 532 -23.71 -0.18 -7.75
N LEU A 533 -23.19 0.98 -8.13
CA LEU A 533 -22.17 1.10 -9.16
C LEU A 533 -20.81 0.59 -8.66
N PRO A 534 -19.99 -0.01 -9.53
CA PRO A 534 -18.60 -0.35 -9.20
C PRO A 534 -17.81 0.89 -8.82
N ARG A 535 -16.60 0.72 -8.29
CA ARG A 535 -15.66 1.84 -8.08
C ARG A 535 -15.04 2.21 -9.39
N PHE A 536 -15.18 3.47 -9.80
CA PHE A 536 -14.55 4.04 -10.99
C PHE A 536 -14.38 5.55 -10.83
N GLU A 537 -13.53 6.10 -11.66
CA GLU A 537 -13.27 7.54 -11.74
C GLU A 537 -13.26 7.95 -13.22
N ALA A 538 -13.43 9.24 -13.51
CA ALA A 538 -13.29 9.75 -14.85
C ALA A 538 -11.94 9.34 -15.46
N GLY A 539 -11.93 9.00 -16.77
CA GLY A 539 -10.75 8.45 -17.44
C GLY A 539 -10.51 6.96 -17.23
N ASP A 540 -11.25 6.24 -16.35
CA ASP A 540 -11.34 4.78 -16.41
C ASP A 540 -12.12 4.36 -17.66
N LEU A 541 -12.09 3.06 -17.98
CA LEU A 541 -12.80 2.53 -19.14
C LEU A 541 -13.97 1.64 -18.68
N VAL A 542 -15.07 1.70 -19.41
CA VAL A 542 -16.11 0.67 -19.34
C VAL A 542 -16.01 -0.25 -20.53
N GLY A 543 -15.88 -1.55 -20.29
CA GLY A 543 -15.97 -2.58 -21.30
C GLY A 543 -17.43 -3.01 -21.46
N ILE A 544 -17.99 -2.83 -22.64
CA ILE A 544 -19.37 -3.20 -22.97
C ILE A 544 -19.33 -4.39 -23.94
N VAL A 545 -20.07 -5.45 -23.62
CA VAL A 545 -20.21 -6.64 -24.44
C VAL A 545 -21.48 -6.52 -25.27
N PRO A 546 -21.38 -6.23 -26.58
CA PRO A 546 -22.58 -6.09 -27.42
C PRO A 546 -23.18 -7.46 -27.73
N PRO A 547 -24.50 -7.54 -27.94
CA PRO A 547 -25.14 -8.76 -28.42
C PRO A 547 -24.48 -9.28 -29.70
N GLY A 548 -24.28 -10.60 -29.81
CA GLY A 548 -23.67 -11.23 -30.98
C GLY A 548 -22.14 -11.17 -31.07
N SER A 549 -21.43 -10.59 -30.09
CA SER A 549 -19.99 -10.59 -30.03
C SER A 549 -19.47 -10.95 -28.63
N PRO A 550 -18.53 -11.89 -28.48
CA PRO A 550 -17.89 -12.17 -27.20
C PRO A 550 -16.84 -11.12 -26.80
N LEU A 551 -16.50 -10.21 -27.70
CA LEU A 551 -15.43 -9.22 -27.49
C LEU A 551 -16.01 -7.91 -26.99
N PRO A 552 -15.58 -7.41 -25.81
CA PRO A 552 -16.01 -6.12 -25.30
C PRO A 552 -15.43 -4.97 -26.14
N ARG A 553 -16.14 -3.84 -26.13
CA ARG A 553 -15.62 -2.56 -26.60
C ARG A 553 -15.44 -1.64 -25.40
N LEU A 554 -14.28 -0.96 -25.37
CA LEU A 554 -13.89 -0.07 -24.28
C LEU A 554 -14.30 1.36 -24.63
N TYR A 555 -14.92 2.05 -23.66
CA TYR A 555 -15.28 3.46 -23.72
C TYR A 555 -14.75 4.19 -22.51
N SER A 556 -14.14 5.36 -22.72
CA SER A 556 -13.58 6.18 -21.64
C SER A 556 -14.70 6.83 -20.84
N LEU A 557 -14.63 6.75 -19.53
CA LEU A 557 -15.65 7.26 -18.62
C LEU A 557 -15.55 8.77 -18.45
N ALA A 558 -16.67 9.43 -18.66
CA ALA A 558 -16.87 10.88 -18.49
C ALA A 558 -17.33 11.26 -17.08
N SER A 559 -17.45 10.30 -16.18
CA SER A 559 -17.94 10.50 -14.81
C SER A 559 -17.13 9.69 -13.81
N SER A 560 -17.35 9.97 -12.54
CA SER A 560 -16.85 9.19 -11.40
C SER A 560 -18.01 8.54 -10.64
N ARG A 561 -17.71 7.59 -9.77
CA ARG A 561 -18.73 7.03 -8.88
C ARG A 561 -19.43 8.08 -8.01
N ARG A 562 -18.76 9.20 -7.71
CA ARG A 562 -19.31 10.30 -6.90
C ARG A 562 -20.50 10.98 -7.59
N ASP A 563 -20.51 10.98 -8.93
CA ASP A 563 -21.58 11.57 -9.74
C ASP A 563 -22.86 10.72 -9.71
N GLY A 564 -22.83 9.51 -9.15
CA GLY A 564 -23.97 8.61 -9.02
C GLY A 564 -24.43 7.96 -10.32
N VAL A 565 -23.77 8.27 -11.44
CA VAL A 565 -24.01 7.73 -12.78
C VAL A 565 -22.71 7.34 -13.45
N LEU A 566 -22.78 6.37 -14.37
CA LEU A 566 -21.70 6.01 -15.27
C LEU A 566 -22.02 6.67 -16.62
N GLU A 567 -21.15 7.57 -17.07
CA GLU A 567 -21.34 8.37 -18.27
C GLU A 567 -20.27 8.08 -19.32
N ILE A 568 -20.71 7.88 -20.57
CA ILE A 568 -19.83 7.70 -21.72
C ILE A 568 -20.31 8.57 -22.89
N CYS A 569 -19.35 8.95 -23.73
CA CYS A 569 -19.62 9.66 -24.98
C CYS A 569 -19.35 8.71 -26.17
N VAL A 570 -20.35 8.49 -27.02
CA VAL A 570 -20.29 7.47 -28.08
C VAL A 570 -20.66 8.08 -29.43
N ARG A 571 -19.72 8.00 -30.38
CA ARG A 571 -19.98 8.33 -31.78
C ARG A 571 -20.49 7.11 -32.53
N LYS A 572 -21.54 7.24 -33.33
CA LYS A 572 -22.04 6.17 -34.21
C LYS A 572 -21.09 5.96 -35.38
N HIS A 573 -20.63 4.74 -35.55
CA HIS A 573 -19.85 4.33 -36.72
C HIS A 573 -20.72 3.47 -37.64
N ALA A 574 -20.68 3.72 -38.94
CA ALA A 574 -21.55 3.07 -39.92
C ALA A 574 -21.52 1.52 -39.86
N GLN A 575 -20.38 0.94 -39.53
CA GLN A 575 -20.19 -0.52 -39.40
C GLN A 575 -19.86 -0.95 -37.96
N GLY A 576 -20.08 -0.07 -36.99
CA GLY A 576 -19.71 -0.30 -35.60
C GLY A 576 -20.78 -1.06 -34.82
N LEU A 577 -20.59 -2.37 -34.61
CA LEU A 577 -21.54 -3.23 -33.89
C LEU A 577 -21.95 -2.65 -32.53
N CYS A 578 -20.97 -2.29 -31.69
CA CYS A 578 -21.26 -1.78 -30.33
C CYS A 578 -21.77 -0.35 -30.34
N SER A 579 -21.22 0.54 -31.17
CA SER A 579 -21.71 1.91 -31.26
C SER A 579 -23.12 1.96 -31.84
N GLY A 580 -23.45 1.14 -32.85
CA GLY A 580 -24.83 0.97 -33.34
C GLY A 580 -25.76 0.49 -32.24
N TYR A 581 -25.41 -0.61 -31.56
CA TYR A 581 -26.18 -1.14 -30.44
C TYR A 581 -26.46 -0.08 -29.34
N LEU A 582 -25.47 0.73 -28.97
CA LEU A 582 -25.61 1.77 -27.94
C LEU A 582 -26.49 2.93 -28.41
N HIS A 583 -26.44 3.30 -29.69
CA HIS A 583 -27.32 4.31 -30.25
C HIS A 583 -28.77 3.84 -30.38
N ASP A 584 -28.98 2.55 -30.62
CA ASP A 584 -30.33 1.97 -30.77
C ASP A 584 -30.93 1.51 -29.40
N LEU A 585 -30.16 1.53 -28.30
CA LEU A 585 -30.60 1.15 -26.97
C LEU A 585 -31.64 2.15 -26.43
N PRO A 586 -32.88 1.74 -26.12
CA PRO A 586 -33.89 2.66 -25.55
C PRO A 586 -33.53 3.06 -24.12
N VAL A 587 -33.99 4.23 -23.69
CA VAL A 587 -33.94 4.63 -22.28
C VAL A 587 -34.70 3.58 -21.44
N GLY A 588 -34.11 3.12 -20.35
CA GLY A 588 -34.58 1.96 -19.57
C GLY A 588 -33.94 0.62 -20.00
N GLY A 589 -33.34 0.56 -21.18
CA GLY A 589 -32.61 -0.62 -21.66
C GLY A 589 -31.33 -0.91 -20.81
N CYS A 590 -30.89 -2.16 -20.84
CA CYS A 590 -29.73 -2.60 -20.04
C CYS A 590 -28.58 -3.07 -20.92
N ILE A 591 -27.35 -2.82 -20.47
CA ILE A 591 -26.12 -3.33 -21.05
C ILE A 591 -25.38 -4.20 -20.05
N GLU A 592 -24.58 -5.13 -20.58
CA GLU A 592 -23.60 -5.89 -19.81
C GLU A 592 -22.24 -5.21 -19.90
N GLY A 593 -21.72 -4.76 -18.76
CA GLY A 593 -20.45 -4.03 -18.72
C GLY A 593 -19.58 -4.34 -17.50
N PHE A 594 -18.29 -4.04 -17.61
CA PHE A 594 -17.30 -4.12 -16.53
C PHE A 594 -16.38 -2.91 -16.55
N ILE A 595 -15.78 -2.57 -15.40
CA ILE A 595 -14.82 -1.47 -15.31
C ILE A 595 -13.40 -1.98 -15.49
N GLN A 596 -12.66 -1.29 -16.36
CA GLN A 596 -11.21 -1.41 -16.49
C GLN A 596 -10.56 -0.12 -16.01
N HIS A 597 -9.79 -0.18 -14.93
CA HIS A 597 -9.14 1.00 -14.39
C HIS A 597 -7.98 1.47 -15.28
N ASN A 598 -7.93 2.78 -15.52
CA ASN A 598 -6.89 3.48 -16.28
C ASN A 598 -6.20 4.55 -15.40
N PRO A 599 -5.36 4.15 -14.42
CA PRO A 599 -4.76 5.08 -13.46
C PRO A 599 -3.71 6.01 -14.09
N ASP A 600 -3.23 5.68 -15.28
CA ASP A 600 -2.20 6.48 -15.96
C ASP A 600 -2.80 7.70 -16.68
N PHE A 601 -4.07 7.67 -17.08
CA PHE A 601 -4.75 8.78 -17.72
C PHE A 601 -5.59 9.57 -16.69
N ARG A 602 -4.89 10.44 -15.93
CA ARG A 602 -5.51 11.28 -14.88
C ARG A 602 -4.75 12.58 -14.70
N PRO A 603 -5.44 13.66 -14.29
CA PRO A 603 -4.78 14.86 -13.79
C PRO A 603 -3.87 14.54 -12.62
N ALA A 604 -2.67 15.11 -12.62
CA ALA A 604 -1.75 15.01 -11.50
C ALA A 604 -2.29 15.84 -10.32
N SER A 605 -2.20 15.30 -9.12
CA SER A 605 -2.56 16.03 -7.90
C SER A 605 -1.57 17.18 -7.66
N GLY A 606 -2.06 18.34 -7.26
CA GLY A 606 -1.25 19.51 -6.93
C GLY A 606 -1.78 20.80 -7.55
N LYS A 607 -0.96 21.86 -7.51
CA LYS A 607 -1.33 23.19 -8.02
C LYS A 607 -0.82 23.47 -9.45
N ALA A 608 -0.03 22.55 -10.02
CA ALA A 608 0.48 22.72 -11.38
C ALA A 608 -0.67 22.72 -12.39
N PRO A 609 -0.63 23.53 -13.45
CA PRO A 609 -1.68 23.56 -14.46
C PRO A 609 -1.86 22.22 -15.18
N VAL A 610 -3.06 21.96 -15.68
CA VAL A 610 -3.35 20.82 -16.55
C VAL A 610 -3.88 21.33 -17.89
N ILE A 611 -3.24 20.91 -18.97
CA ILE A 611 -3.65 21.18 -20.34
C ILE A 611 -4.40 19.94 -20.83
N LEU A 612 -5.69 20.12 -21.10
CA LEU A 612 -6.60 19.09 -21.60
C LEU A 612 -6.78 19.30 -23.10
N ILE A 613 -6.48 18.31 -23.91
CA ILE A 613 -6.59 18.41 -25.38
C ILE A 613 -7.45 17.27 -25.88
N GLY A 614 -8.51 17.58 -26.63
CA GLY A 614 -9.40 16.55 -27.14
C GLY A 614 -10.09 16.93 -28.44
N ALA A 615 -10.67 15.93 -29.13
CA ALA A 615 -11.56 16.17 -30.24
C ALA A 615 -12.72 15.17 -30.26
N GLY A 616 -13.90 15.61 -30.67
CA GLY A 616 -15.11 14.80 -30.72
C GLY A 616 -15.40 14.14 -29.36
N THR A 617 -15.62 12.83 -29.35
CA THR A 617 -15.93 12.06 -28.12
C THR A 617 -14.80 12.02 -27.10
N GLY A 618 -13.57 12.43 -27.48
CA GLY A 618 -12.46 12.58 -26.53
C GLY A 618 -12.70 13.63 -25.43
N ILE A 619 -13.72 14.47 -25.57
CA ILE A 619 -14.17 15.38 -24.51
C ILE A 619 -14.64 14.62 -23.25
N GLY A 620 -15.21 13.43 -23.38
CA GLY A 620 -15.86 12.71 -22.29
C GLY A 620 -15.01 12.67 -21.01
N PRO A 621 -13.86 11.96 -20.98
CA PRO A 621 -13.04 11.91 -19.80
C PRO A 621 -12.50 13.26 -19.36
N LEU A 622 -12.26 14.21 -20.31
CA LEU A 622 -11.78 15.54 -19.99
C LEU A 622 -12.85 16.37 -19.26
N ALA A 623 -14.11 16.30 -19.68
CA ALA A 623 -15.23 16.91 -18.97
C ALA A 623 -15.42 16.32 -17.58
N GLY A 624 -15.22 15.02 -17.43
CA GLY A 624 -15.22 14.33 -16.14
C GLY A 624 -14.10 14.81 -15.20
N PHE A 625 -12.90 15.09 -15.72
CA PHE A 625 -11.81 15.66 -14.92
C PHE A 625 -12.15 17.07 -14.43
N ILE A 626 -12.70 17.91 -15.31
CA ILE A 626 -13.13 19.28 -14.98
C ILE A 626 -14.26 19.25 -13.95
N ARG A 627 -15.28 18.38 -14.13
CA ARG A 627 -16.37 18.18 -13.17
C ARG A 627 -15.86 17.88 -11.76
N ASN A 628 -14.84 17.06 -11.65
CA ASN A 628 -14.26 16.64 -10.38
C ASN A 628 -13.20 17.62 -9.83
N ASN A 629 -12.92 18.73 -10.49
CA ASN A 629 -11.93 19.73 -10.08
C ASN A 629 -12.47 20.67 -8.98
N SER A 630 -12.78 20.10 -7.81
CA SER A 630 -13.28 20.85 -6.65
C SER A 630 -12.22 21.77 -6.02
N GLU A 631 -10.94 21.44 -6.18
CA GLU A 631 -9.80 22.23 -5.68
C GLU A 631 -9.44 23.40 -6.58
N ARG A 632 -10.15 23.57 -7.70
CA ARG A 632 -9.92 24.63 -8.70
C ARG A 632 -8.45 24.68 -9.18
N GLN A 633 -7.84 23.51 -9.40
CA GLN A 633 -6.58 23.40 -10.08
C GLN A 633 -6.67 24.04 -11.46
N PRO A 634 -5.72 24.87 -11.92
CA PRO A 634 -5.81 25.49 -13.23
C PRO A 634 -5.91 24.45 -14.34
N MET A 635 -7.05 24.42 -15.04
CA MET A 635 -7.31 23.52 -16.17
C MET A 635 -7.60 24.32 -17.43
N HIS A 636 -6.87 24.04 -18.50
CA HIS A 636 -7.00 24.69 -19.80
C HIS A 636 -7.45 23.65 -20.83
N LEU A 637 -8.65 23.80 -21.39
CA LEU A 637 -9.20 22.85 -22.34
C LEU A 637 -9.06 23.40 -23.78
N TYR A 638 -8.44 22.59 -24.64
CA TYR A 638 -8.42 22.75 -26.11
C TYR A 638 -9.24 21.63 -26.71
N TRP A 639 -10.37 21.97 -27.32
CA TRP A 639 -11.28 20.95 -27.86
C TRP A 639 -11.67 21.23 -29.29
N GLY A 640 -11.72 20.16 -30.13
CA GLY A 640 -12.10 20.21 -31.53
C GLY A 640 -13.42 19.52 -31.84
N GLY A 641 -14.31 20.22 -32.53
CA GLY A 641 -15.58 19.74 -33.09
C GLY A 641 -15.66 19.96 -34.61
N ARG A 642 -16.83 19.71 -35.17
CA ARG A 642 -17.13 19.99 -36.59
C ARG A 642 -17.89 21.29 -36.77
N ASN A 643 -18.99 21.47 -36.04
CA ASN A 643 -19.88 22.63 -36.12
C ASN A 643 -20.36 23.01 -34.71
N PRO A 644 -20.20 24.29 -34.29
CA PRO A 644 -20.63 24.76 -32.97
C PRO A 644 -22.11 24.50 -32.68
N ASP A 645 -22.98 24.67 -33.73
CA ASP A 645 -24.43 24.62 -33.55
C ASP A 645 -24.99 23.19 -33.44
N SER A 646 -24.18 22.15 -33.71
CA SER A 646 -24.69 20.78 -33.74
C SER A 646 -23.87 19.77 -32.92
N ASP A 647 -22.56 19.90 -32.83
CA ASP A 647 -21.71 18.92 -32.13
C ASP A 647 -20.78 19.54 -31.09
N PHE A 648 -21.14 20.66 -30.49
CA PHE A 648 -20.45 21.19 -29.33
C PHE A 648 -20.87 20.41 -28.07
N LEU A 649 -20.17 19.31 -27.87
CA LEU A 649 -20.43 18.38 -26.75
C LEU A 649 -20.16 19.05 -25.40
N TYR A 650 -21.07 18.90 -24.43
CA TYR A 650 -20.97 19.46 -23.08
C TYR A 650 -20.92 20.98 -22.99
N GLU A 651 -21.37 21.70 -24.00
CA GLU A 651 -21.30 23.18 -24.01
C GLU A 651 -21.90 23.82 -22.75
N PRO A 652 -23.14 23.47 -22.31
CA PRO A 652 -23.72 24.06 -21.09
C PRO A 652 -22.87 23.82 -19.86
N GLU A 653 -22.43 22.58 -19.66
CA GLU A 653 -21.60 22.17 -18.49
C GLU A 653 -20.22 22.86 -18.53
N LEU A 654 -19.60 23.01 -19.71
CA LEU A 654 -18.31 23.69 -19.84
C LEU A 654 -18.42 25.18 -19.51
N ASN A 655 -19.51 25.83 -19.88
CA ASN A 655 -19.80 27.22 -19.53
C ASN A 655 -20.02 27.40 -18.02
N ASP A 656 -20.71 26.45 -17.36
CA ASP A 656 -20.87 26.44 -15.93
C ASP A 656 -19.50 26.24 -15.23
N TYR A 657 -18.64 25.37 -15.78
CA TYR A 657 -17.30 25.13 -15.22
C TYR A 657 -16.35 26.32 -15.38
N LEU A 658 -16.52 27.13 -16.43
CA LEU A 658 -15.81 28.42 -16.58
C LEU A 658 -16.31 29.43 -15.55
N ALA A 659 -17.65 29.53 -15.36
CA ALA A 659 -18.26 30.47 -14.42
C ALA A 659 -17.84 30.18 -12.95
N ASP A 660 -17.77 28.90 -12.54
CA ASP A 660 -17.42 28.50 -11.19
C ASP A 660 -15.92 28.22 -10.98
N GLN A 661 -15.09 28.47 -11.99
CA GLN A 661 -13.63 28.34 -11.99
C GLN A 661 -13.10 26.89 -11.85
N ARG A 662 -13.91 25.87 -12.11
CA ARG A 662 -13.40 24.49 -12.29
C ARG A 662 -12.64 24.33 -13.60
N LEU A 663 -12.95 25.16 -14.61
CA LEU A 663 -12.22 25.30 -15.85
C LEU A 663 -11.64 26.72 -15.92
N THR A 664 -10.36 26.87 -16.19
CA THR A 664 -9.68 28.17 -16.24
C THR A 664 -9.83 28.84 -17.60
N ALA A 665 -9.75 28.06 -18.69
CA ALA A 665 -9.84 28.55 -20.04
C ALA A 665 -10.35 27.46 -20.99
N LEU A 666 -11.15 27.86 -21.97
CA LEU A 666 -11.67 27.01 -23.04
C LEU A 666 -11.28 27.58 -24.39
N GLN A 667 -10.62 26.77 -25.20
CA GLN A 667 -10.29 27.06 -26.60
C GLN A 667 -10.98 26.02 -27.49
N THR A 668 -11.84 26.46 -28.38
CA THR A 668 -12.58 25.61 -29.31
C THR A 668 -12.06 25.75 -30.73
N ALA A 669 -12.11 24.65 -31.49
CA ALA A 669 -11.78 24.60 -32.91
C ALA A 669 -12.89 23.84 -33.65
N PHE A 670 -13.49 24.45 -34.63
CA PHE A 670 -14.52 23.81 -35.44
C PHE A 670 -14.07 23.71 -36.90
N SER A 671 -14.07 22.48 -37.45
CA SER A 671 -13.42 22.19 -38.74
C SER A 671 -14.35 22.34 -39.94
N ARG A 672 -15.67 22.45 -39.74
CA ARG A 672 -16.66 22.52 -40.84
C ARG A 672 -17.48 23.80 -40.78
N VAL A 673 -16.79 24.90 -40.52
CA VAL A 673 -17.34 26.25 -40.57
C VAL A 673 -16.46 27.13 -41.50
N ASN A 674 -16.96 28.29 -41.93
CA ASN A 674 -16.14 29.23 -42.69
C ASN A 674 -14.91 29.64 -41.84
N ASN A 675 -13.72 29.52 -42.39
CA ASN A 675 -12.42 29.64 -41.70
C ASN A 675 -12.26 28.63 -40.57
N GLY A 676 -12.76 27.43 -40.80
CA GLY A 676 -12.65 26.33 -39.85
C GLY A 676 -11.19 25.98 -39.47
N SER A 677 -10.99 25.51 -38.25
CA SER A 677 -9.67 25.11 -37.75
C SER A 677 -9.74 23.78 -36.98
N TYR A 678 -8.60 23.10 -36.89
CA TYR A 678 -8.43 21.92 -36.07
C TYR A 678 -7.78 22.29 -34.74
N VAL A 679 -7.91 21.41 -33.72
CA VAL A 679 -7.36 21.65 -32.38
C VAL A 679 -5.86 21.90 -32.37
N GLN A 680 -5.08 21.20 -33.22
CA GLN A 680 -3.64 21.40 -33.34
C GLN A 680 -3.27 22.80 -33.89
N GLU A 681 -4.10 23.41 -34.70
CA GLU A 681 -3.91 24.77 -35.18
C GLU A 681 -4.13 25.81 -34.08
N ARG A 682 -5.12 25.57 -33.20
CA ARG A 682 -5.31 26.41 -32.00
C ARG A 682 -4.11 26.31 -31.06
N ILE A 683 -3.54 25.12 -30.88
CA ILE A 683 -2.32 24.92 -30.07
C ILE A 683 -1.16 25.74 -30.65
N LEU A 684 -0.98 25.73 -31.98
CA LEU A 684 0.05 26.54 -32.65
C LEU A 684 -0.21 28.03 -32.51
N GLY A 685 -1.48 28.46 -32.62
CA GLY A 685 -1.88 29.85 -32.43
C GLY A 685 -1.61 30.36 -31.02
N ASP A 686 -1.77 29.51 -30.02
CA ASP A 686 -1.57 29.84 -28.61
C ASP A 686 -0.18 29.41 -28.08
N ALA A 687 0.82 29.29 -28.96
CA ALA A 687 2.15 28.77 -28.63
C ALA A 687 2.81 29.45 -27.42
N LEU A 688 2.65 30.76 -27.25
CA LEU A 688 3.20 31.49 -26.11
C LEU A 688 2.56 31.07 -24.78
N GLN A 689 1.24 30.93 -24.76
CA GLN A 689 0.50 30.49 -23.57
C GLN A 689 0.86 29.04 -23.22
N MET A 690 0.93 28.15 -24.22
CA MET A 690 1.35 26.77 -24.04
C MET A 690 2.74 26.67 -23.40
N ARG A 691 3.72 27.45 -23.89
CA ARG A 691 5.08 27.48 -23.31
C ARG A 691 5.05 27.92 -21.86
N ARG A 692 4.37 29.01 -21.52
CA ARG A 692 4.23 29.48 -20.13
C ARG A 692 3.64 28.41 -19.21
N LEU A 693 2.59 27.73 -19.64
CA LEU A 693 2.00 26.64 -18.86
C LEU A 693 2.97 25.46 -18.67
N ILE A 694 3.71 25.10 -19.72
CA ILE A 694 4.70 24.03 -19.64
C ILE A 694 5.89 24.43 -18.72
N GLU A 695 6.34 25.67 -18.73
CA GLU A 695 7.38 26.21 -17.83
C GLU A 695 6.95 26.13 -16.35
N THR A 696 5.68 26.40 -16.06
CA THR A 696 5.13 26.28 -14.69
C THR A 696 4.86 24.84 -14.27
N GLY A 697 5.23 23.85 -15.08
CA GLY A 697 5.14 22.44 -14.73
C GLY A 697 3.84 21.76 -15.20
N ALA A 698 3.11 22.33 -16.16
CA ALA A 698 1.85 21.77 -16.62
C ALA A 698 1.97 20.32 -17.09
N GLN A 699 0.92 19.54 -16.80
CA GLN A 699 0.70 18.22 -17.38
C GLN A 699 -0.20 18.36 -18.61
N VAL A 700 0.05 17.57 -19.65
CA VAL A 700 -0.74 17.50 -20.88
C VAL A 700 -1.48 16.17 -20.93
N LEU A 701 -2.80 16.20 -21.08
CA LEU A 701 -3.67 15.03 -21.24
C LEU A 701 -4.37 15.13 -22.59
N VAL A 702 -4.17 14.13 -23.46
CA VAL A 702 -4.73 14.09 -24.82
C VAL A 702 -5.72 12.95 -24.95
N CYS A 703 -6.95 13.22 -25.44
CA CYS A 703 -7.97 12.19 -25.66
C CYS A 703 -8.68 12.38 -27.02
N GLY A 704 -8.78 11.28 -27.78
CA GLY A 704 -9.49 11.26 -29.06
C GLY A 704 -8.90 10.26 -30.06
N SER A 705 -9.12 10.54 -31.38
CA SER A 705 -8.59 9.66 -32.43
C SER A 705 -7.07 9.72 -32.50
N ARG A 706 -6.45 8.64 -32.99
CA ARG A 706 -4.98 8.55 -33.17
C ARG A 706 -4.43 9.59 -34.10
N ASP A 707 -5.13 9.87 -35.21
CA ASP A 707 -4.68 10.87 -36.18
C ASP A 707 -4.66 12.27 -35.55
N MET A 708 -5.67 12.58 -34.72
CA MET A 708 -5.70 13.82 -33.92
C MET A 708 -4.54 13.86 -32.93
N ALA A 709 -4.32 12.80 -32.17
CA ALA A 709 -3.24 12.76 -31.19
C ALA A 709 -1.86 12.90 -31.84
N LYS A 710 -1.64 12.28 -32.99
CA LYS A 710 -0.42 12.44 -33.80
C LYS A 710 -0.23 13.88 -34.27
N SER A 711 -1.28 14.52 -34.77
CA SER A 711 -1.23 15.93 -35.20
C SER A 711 -0.98 16.88 -34.03
N VAL A 712 -1.57 16.62 -32.88
CA VAL A 712 -1.33 17.34 -31.61
C VAL A 712 0.12 17.15 -31.13
N MET A 713 0.66 15.96 -31.20
CA MET A 713 2.07 15.70 -30.88
C MET A 713 3.01 16.54 -31.73
N LEU A 714 2.81 16.56 -33.06
CA LEU A 714 3.63 17.35 -33.98
C LEU A 714 3.52 18.85 -33.68
N ALA A 715 2.30 19.35 -33.43
CA ALA A 715 2.09 20.76 -33.05
C ALA A 715 2.79 21.11 -31.74
N LEU A 716 2.69 20.24 -30.73
CA LEU A 716 3.37 20.44 -29.45
C LEU A 716 4.90 20.38 -29.60
N ASP A 717 5.47 19.51 -30.43
CA ASP A 717 6.91 19.49 -30.67
C ASP A 717 7.40 20.81 -31.29
N VAL A 718 6.65 21.42 -32.22
CA VAL A 718 6.94 22.76 -32.74
C VAL A 718 6.86 23.83 -31.63
N VAL A 719 5.85 23.78 -30.79
CA VAL A 719 5.71 24.71 -29.66
C VAL A 719 6.86 24.58 -28.65
N LEU A 720 7.30 23.35 -28.38
CA LEU A 720 8.31 23.04 -27.36
C LEU A 720 9.76 23.22 -27.85
N ALA A 721 10.00 23.19 -29.17
CA ALA A 721 11.34 23.29 -29.73
C ALA A 721 12.16 24.50 -29.24
N PRO A 722 11.61 25.72 -29.10
CA PRO A 722 12.37 26.86 -28.54
C PRO A 722 12.79 26.71 -27.08
N MET A 723 12.15 25.78 -26.35
CA MET A 723 12.48 25.44 -24.95
C MET A 723 13.46 24.28 -24.83
N ASN A 724 13.99 23.75 -25.93
CA ASN A 724 14.76 22.48 -25.99
C ASN A 724 14.00 21.30 -25.33
N LEU A 725 12.69 21.30 -25.43
CA LEU A 725 11.82 20.22 -24.96
C LEU A 725 11.13 19.54 -26.16
N SER A 726 10.67 18.32 -25.93
CA SER A 726 9.85 17.57 -26.89
C SER A 726 8.75 16.82 -26.14
N VAL A 727 7.75 16.34 -26.87
CA VAL A 727 6.71 15.47 -26.31
C VAL A 727 7.33 14.21 -25.71
N VAL A 728 8.38 13.64 -26.30
CA VAL A 728 9.14 12.51 -25.76
C VAL A 728 9.70 12.83 -24.37
N THR A 729 10.28 14.05 -24.21
CA THR A 729 10.76 14.50 -22.91
C THR A 729 9.62 14.60 -21.88
N LEU A 730 8.48 15.18 -22.25
CA LEU A 730 7.31 15.26 -21.37
C LEU A 730 6.75 13.87 -21.02
N LYS A 731 6.72 12.92 -21.97
CA LYS A 731 6.36 11.52 -21.72
C LYS A 731 7.29 10.88 -20.68
N SER A 732 8.58 11.04 -20.82
CA SER A 732 9.57 10.51 -19.86
C SER A 732 9.44 11.10 -18.45
N GLN A 733 9.03 12.36 -18.34
CA GLN A 733 8.73 13.05 -17.08
C GLN A 733 7.35 12.67 -16.49
N GLY A 734 6.52 11.93 -17.23
CA GLY A 734 5.14 11.62 -16.85
C GLY A 734 4.17 12.80 -16.98
N ARG A 735 4.59 13.85 -17.66
CA ARG A 735 3.81 15.08 -17.88
C ARG A 735 2.96 15.08 -19.15
N TYR A 736 3.14 14.13 -20.04
CA TYR A 736 2.29 13.89 -21.20
C TYR A 736 1.66 12.51 -21.10
N ARG A 737 0.33 12.44 -21.23
CA ARG A 737 -0.45 11.20 -21.23
C ARG A 737 -1.52 11.27 -22.31
N GLU A 738 -1.83 10.13 -22.87
CA GLU A 738 -2.83 10.04 -23.93
C GLU A 738 -3.77 8.83 -23.74
N ASP A 739 -5.03 9.03 -24.08
CA ASP A 739 -6.08 8.00 -24.19
C ASP A 739 -6.68 8.08 -25.59
N VAL A 740 -6.18 7.23 -26.47
CA VAL A 740 -6.47 7.29 -27.91
C VAL A 740 -7.10 5.99 -28.41
N TYR A 741 -8.04 6.11 -29.34
CA TYR A 741 -8.84 5.00 -29.86
C TYR A 741 -8.98 5.04 -31.38
#